data_0f68bb39df1f00d6aaa8d3ae10a70aaf
#
_entry.id   0f68bb39df1f00d6aaa8d3ae10a70aaf
#
_cell.length_a   1.000
_cell.length_b   1.000
_cell.length_c   1.000
_cell.angle_alpha   90.00
_cell.angle_beta   90.00
_cell.angle_gamma   90.00
#
_symmetry.space_group_name_H-M   'P 1'
#
loop_
_entity.id
_entity.type
_entity.pdbx_description
1 polymer ?
#
loop_
_entity_poly.entity_id
_entity_poly.type
_entity_poly.pdbx_seq_one_letter_code
_entity_poly.pdbx_strand_id
1 'polypeptide(L)'
;MQTLTDFSTYNRTDAFLKYWLTGLSEMIFNPRIRNESLARYIENTSLLIKDNLLINTGSVKWKAKNADLKFTHDTSFHIVLNNVTLTCYSQRDSTEIYKASGIFHPDLQEFHGTKGTITWEKAGYPANDVYAEISDYVINVTKNTFTCDSARFTNKSWFSEPVYGVLTDKAATIISSDKATFPQFETYRKQFKIKNLYKGVDFEGGLLFEGALIKGKGEKAFPAMINLFRNDTLFIKIAAGDFVFSSSGINSQETQATIYLGQDSIYHSSLGFSFNGQSRKLNLFRTSNPVSHSPYYNTFHNVDMYFENLSWNMDEKNAVISRPMGAAMGQALFESSTFFDSDDFLKLMNLDNEHPLTRLRKFSEWYYSETFPVSEFAKWLNKSEEYVTALCIDMAKRGFIFYDQSKQEVTIKQKTMDYIDSYAGKKDYDVISIFSETRAPVDNAFLDLKDFSLTVNGVESIFISDSQKVAIFPSNKQIVLGKNKQFKFDGAVLAGLFTFFGKNFQFSYDTFKINLQSIDSMHLAVETEELDEYGNAIALYINSVVELGSAQLYIDDPNNKSGLKSLSQYPIVNSTSSSYIFYDKIEGLEGVYKRDDFYFRIDPFTFENIDHYSSSELRLTGDFYGGNIIEPSKQFLTVQENNSLGFQMSIPEDGLKIYDGKAVLFDQIHMSNKGLIGSGVLRHLTSTTTSDEYRFFPDSMLTKANTFNIANDGTELFPELTGTDVEIKWFPGKDEWHGFNTGGKNFNMFANGTTLDGSI
;
A
#
# COMPACT_ATOMS: atom_id res chain seq x y z
N MET A 1 -21.41 -13.39 -77.63
CA MET A 1 -21.01 -12.49 -78.72
C MET A 1 -20.04 -11.43 -78.18
N GLN A 2 -20.32 -10.66 -77.14
CA GLN A 2 -19.42 -9.61 -76.65
C GLN A 2 -18.03 -10.12 -76.31
N THR A 3 -17.92 -11.22 -75.59
CA THR A 3 -16.58 -11.81 -75.22
C THR A 3 -15.76 -12.24 -76.45
N LEU A 4 -16.40 -12.77 -77.48
CA LEU A 4 -15.74 -13.07 -78.76
C LEU A 4 -15.21 -11.81 -79.44
N THR A 5 -16.02 -10.74 -79.43
CA THR A 5 -15.60 -9.42 -79.92
C THR A 5 -14.42 -8.87 -79.11
N ASP A 6 -14.42 -9.03 -77.80
CA ASP A 6 -13.33 -8.58 -76.91
C ASP A 6 -12.02 -9.31 -77.22
N PHE A 7 -12.03 -10.63 -77.49
CA PHE A 7 -10.83 -11.37 -77.95
C PHE A 7 -10.22 -10.77 -79.18
N SER A 8 -11.05 -10.44 -80.21
CA SER A 8 -10.62 -9.84 -81.46
C SER A 8 -10.13 -8.40 -81.23
N THR A 9 -10.85 -7.57 -80.55
CA THR A 9 -10.58 -6.14 -80.35
C THR A 9 -9.28 -5.90 -79.58
N TYR A 10 -9.00 -6.74 -78.54
CA TYR A 10 -7.81 -6.62 -77.68
C TYR A 10 -6.64 -7.49 -78.15
N ASN A 11 -6.67 -7.95 -79.41
CA ASN A 11 -5.59 -8.64 -80.13
C ASN A 11 -4.98 -9.83 -79.35
N ARG A 12 -5.83 -10.66 -78.71
CA ARG A 12 -5.41 -11.91 -78.01
C ARG A 12 -5.20 -13.03 -79.01
N THR A 13 -4.25 -13.91 -78.69
CA THR A 13 -3.87 -15.00 -79.62
C THR A 13 -4.98 -16.01 -79.87
N ASP A 14 -5.02 -16.61 -81.06
CA ASP A 14 -5.95 -17.68 -81.45
C ASP A 14 -5.93 -18.86 -80.45
N ALA A 15 -4.76 -19.14 -79.88
CA ALA A 15 -4.59 -20.19 -78.89
C ALA A 15 -5.43 -19.90 -77.63
N PHE A 16 -5.48 -18.65 -77.17
CA PHE A 16 -6.29 -18.27 -75.97
C PHE A 16 -7.77 -18.40 -76.28
N LEU A 17 -8.23 -17.98 -77.41
CA LEU A 17 -9.60 -18.15 -77.87
C LEU A 17 -9.98 -19.62 -77.97
N LYS A 18 -9.10 -20.48 -78.51
CA LYS A 18 -9.34 -21.91 -78.55
C LYS A 18 -9.53 -22.54 -77.18
N TYR A 19 -8.63 -22.27 -76.22
CA TYR A 19 -8.73 -22.79 -74.87
C TYR A 19 -10.03 -22.34 -74.20
N TRP A 20 -10.39 -21.04 -74.30
CA TRP A 20 -11.63 -20.51 -73.80
C TRP A 20 -12.88 -21.18 -74.34
N LEU A 21 -12.94 -21.39 -75.69
CA LEU A 21 -14.06 -22.09 -76.36
C LEU A 21 -14.15 -23.54 -75.95
N THR A 22 -13.02 -24.23 -75.74
CA THR A 22 -13.00 -25.61 -75.24
C THR A 22 -13.63 -25.69 -73.84
N GLY A 23 -13.18 -24.82 -72.90
CA GLY A 23 -13.77 -24.77 -71.59
C GLY A 23 -15.24 -24.38 -71.57
N LEU A 24 -15.67 -23.43 -72.41
CA LEU A 24 -17.05 -23.05 -72.57
C LEU A 24 -17.91 -24.24 -73.05
N SER A 25 -17.41 -25.01 -74.05
CA SER A 25 -18.07 -26.21 -74.57
C SER A 25 -18.25 -27.27 -73.48
N GLU A 26 -17.18 -27.54 -72.71
CA GLU A 26 -17.24 -28.51 -71.62
C GLU A 26 -18.23 -28.09 -70.54
N MET A 27 -18.28 -26.81 -70.16
CA MET A 27 -19.26 -26.29 -69.22
C MET A 27 -20.71 -26.43 -69.71
N ILE A 28 -20.98 -26.16 -70.99
CA ILE A 28 -22.33 -26.30 -71.58
C ILE A 28 -22.81 -27.74 -71.59
N PHE A 29 -21.94 -28.70 -71.89
CA PHE A 29 -22.30 -30.11 -71.95
C PHE A 29 -22.21 -30.84 -70.63
N ASN A 30 -21.72 -30.20 -69.56
CA ASN A 30 -21.67 -30.81 -68.24
C ASN A 30 -22.94 -30.50 -67.44
N PRO A 31 -23.86 -31.50 -67.21
CA PRO A 31 -25.12 -31.28 -66.54
C PRO A 31 -25.00 -30.92 -65.06
N ARG A 32 -23.80 -30.99 -64.48
CA ARG A 32 -23.54 -30.61 -63.06
C ARG A 32 -23.19 -29.12 -62.94
N ILE A 33 -22.90 -28.43 -64.03
CA ILE A 33 -22.55 -27.01 -63.99
C ILE A 33 -23.83 -26.18 -64.10
N ARG A 34 -23.98 -25.24 -63.14
CA ARG A 34 -25.13 -24.31 -63.11
C ARG A 34 -24.95 -23.16 -64.10
N ASN A 35 -26.06 -22.69 -64.68
CA ASN A 35 -26.09 -21.56 -65.61
C ASN A 35 -25.37 -20.29 -65.02
N GLU A 36 -25.42 -20.09 -63.73
CA GLU A 36 -24.74 -18.99 -63.02
C GLU A 36 -23.20 -19.09 -63.11
N SER A 37 -22.63 -20.29 -63.03
CA SER A 37 -21.20 -20.52 -63.19
C SER A 37 -20.76 -20.29 -64.65
N LEU A 38 -21.57 -20.66 -65.60
CA LEU A 38 -21.38 -20.39 -67.04
C LEU A 38 -21.42 -18.88 -67.31
N ALA A 39 -22.40 -18.16 -66.75
CA ALA A 39 -22.49 -16.71 -66.87
C ALA A 39 -21.23 -16.01 -66.30
N ARG A 40 -20.79 -16.40 -65.07
CA ARG A 40 -19.58 -15.91 -64.42
C ARG A 40 -18.30 -16.17 -65.22
N TYR A 41 -18.19 -17.34 -65.82
CA TYR A 41 -17.07 -17.69 -66.70
C TYR A 41 -16.99 -16.74 -67.88
N ILE A 42 -18.10 -16.45 -68.59
CA ILE A 42 -18.15 -15.56 -69.73
C ILE A 42 -17.88 -14.13 -69.37
N GLU A 43 -18.55 -13.61 -68.35
CA GLU A 43 -18.46 -12.22 -67.89
C GLU A 43 -17.08 -11.89 -67.32
N ASN A 44 -16.53 -12.72 -66.43
CA ASN A 44 -15.22 -12.44 -65.79
C ASN A 44 -14.08 -12.58 -66.80
N THR A 45 -14.18 -13.49 -67.78
CA THR A 45 -13.20 -13.55 -68.84
C THR A 45 -13.22 -12.29 -69.72
N SER A 46 -14.43 -11.80 -70.10
CA SER A 46 -14.56 -10.53 -70.83
C SER A 46 -13.96 -9.32 -70.06
N LEU A 47 -14.29 -9.20 -68.76
CA LEU A 47 -13.73 -8.18 -67.90
C LEU A 47 -12.19 -8.21 -67.82
N LEU A 48 -11.64 -9.41 -67.71
CA LEU A 48 -10.17 -9.59 -67.66
C LEU A 48 -9.49 -9.20 -68.97
N ILE A 49 -10.06 -9.60 -70.11
CA ILE A 49 -9.48 -9.31 -71.42
C ILE A 49 -9.54 -7.80 -71.74
N LYS A 50 -10.67 -7.14 -71.42
CA LYS A 50 -10.96 -5.76 -71.72
C LYS A 50 -10.21 -4.80 -70.80
N ASP A 51 -10.34 -5.01 -69.47
CA ASP A 51 -10.00 -4.01 -68.44
C ASP A 51 -8.91 -4.52 -67.49
N ASN A 52 -8.39 -5.76 -67.69
CA ASN A 52 -7.53 -6.49 -66.74
C ASN A 52 -8.23 -6.67 -65.34
N LEU A 53 -9.55 -6.82 -65.32
CA LEU A 53 -10.35 -7.02 -64.11
C LEU A 53 -10.71 -8.49 -63.93
N LEU A 54 -10.44 -9.03 -62.76
CA LEU A 54 -10.92 -10.35 -62.35
C LEU A 54 -12.40 -10.32 -62.04
N ILE A 55 -12.85 -9.22 -61.42
CA ILE A 55 -14.23 -8.97 -61.06
C ILE A 55 -14.52 -7.47 -60.90
N ASN A 56 -15.80 -7.10 -61.07
CA ASN A 56 -16.35 -5.80 -60.71
C ASN A 56 -17.82 -5.96 -60.28
N THR A 57 -18.04 -5.92 -58.95
CA THR A 57 -19.40 -6.04 -58.34
C THR A 57 -20.01 -4.68 -57.99
N GLY A 58 -19.38 -3.56 -58.37
CA GLY A 58 -19.74 -2.21 -57.94
C GLY A 58 -19.19 -1.85 -56.56
N SER A 59 -19.20 -2.74 -55.58
CA SER A 59 -18.60 -2.54 -54.24
C SER A 59 -17.18 -3.05 -54.11
N VAL A 60 -16.79 -4.07 -54.89
CA VAL A 60 -15.48 -4.71 -54.90
C VAL A 60 -15.00 -4.85 -56.34
N LYS A 61 -13.76 -4.47 -56.57
CA LYS A 61 -13.11 -4.55 -57.89
C LYS A 61 -11.69 -5.05 -57.72
N TRP A 62 -11.37 -6.20 -58.36
CA TRP A 62 -10.01 -6.75 -58.42
C TRP A 62 -9.42 -6.52 -59.76
N LYS A 63 -8.24 -5.92 -59.83
CA LYS A 63 -7.51 -5.60 -61.06
C LYS A 63 -6.11 -6.23 -61.08
N ALA A 64 -5.72 -6.86 -62.18
CA ALA A 64 -4.38 -7.36 -62.39
C ALA A 64 -3.60 -6.33 -63.23
N LYS A 65 -2.70 -5.57 -62.58
CA LYS A 65 -1.81 -4.60 -63.27
C LYS A 65 -0.55 -5.35 -63.79
N ASN A 66 -0.06 -4.94 -64.96
CA ASN A 66 1.13 -5.51 -65.59
C ASN A 66 1.02 -7.03 -65.80
N ALA A 67 -0.16 -7.48 -66.24
CA ALA A 67 -0.45 -8.89 -66.34
C ALA A 67 0.15 -9.52 -67.61
N ASP A 68 1.00 -10.53 -67.43
CA ASP A 68 1.30 -11.52 -68.46
C ASP A 68 0.28 -12.66 -68.29
N LEU A 69 -0.71 -12.67 -69.19
CA LEU A 69 -1.83 -13.60 -69.14
C LEU A 69 -1.55 -14.82 -70.00
N LYS A 70 -1.61 -16.00 -69.40
CA LYS A 70 -1.57 -17.27 -70.14
C LYS A 70 -2.90 -18.02 -69.92
N PHE A 71 -3.57 -18.29 -71.00
CA PHE A 71 -4.77 -19.10 -70.99
C PHE A 71 -4.36 -20.56 -71.20
N THR A 72 -4.81 -21.45 -70.34
CA THR A 72 -4.50 -22.88 -70.39
C THR A 72 -5.78 -23.69 -70.18
N HIS A 73 -5.78 -24.92 -70.68
CA HIS A 73 -6.83 -25.88 -70.46
C HIS A 73 -6.18 -27.27 -70.31
N ASP A 74 -6.34 -27.85 -69.14
CA ASP A 74 -5.91 -29.22 -68.85
C ASP A 74 -7.14 -30.06 -68.43
N THR A 75 -7.54 -30.04 -67.17
CA THR A 75 -8.78 -30.64 -66.66
C THR A 75 -9.94 -29.64 -66.61
N SER A 76 -9.62 -28.33 -66.62
CA SER A 76 -10.55 -27.19 -66.64
C SER A 76 -9.91 -25.99 -67.27
N PHE A 77 -10.72 -25.03 -67.77
CA PHE A 77 -10.18 -23.77 -68.25
C PHE A 77 -9.80 -22.86 -67.05
N HIS A 78 -8.55 -22.35 -67.12
CA HIS A 78 -8.06 -21.41 -66.15
C HIS A 78 -7.07 -20.41 -66.75
N ILE A 79 -6.87 -19.31 -66.04
CA ILE A 79 -6.00 -18.21 -66.52
C ILE A 79 -4.82 -18.09 -65.57
N VAL A 80 -3.62 -18.32 -66.06
CA VAL A 80 -2.39 -18.21 -65.32
C VAL A 80 -1.94 -16.74 -65.35
N LEU A 81 -1.73 -16.17 -64.18
CA LEU A 81 -1.20 -14.85 -63.92
C LEU A 81 0.21 -14.99 -63.37
N ASN A 82 1.21 -14.34 -64.00
CA ASN A 82 2.59 -14.40 -63.57
C ASN A 82 3.13 -13.00 -63.29
N ASN A 83 3.72 -12.84 -62.10
CA ASN A 83 4.39 -11.62 -61.64
C ASN A 83 3.55 -10.33 -61.82
N VAL A 84 2.25 -10.43 -61.47
CA VAL A 84 1.29 -9.32 -61.60
C VAL A 84 1.18 -8.57 -60.26
N THR A 85 0.70 -7.31 -60.30
CA THR A 85 0.21 -6.63 -59.12
C THR A 85 -1.31 -6.75 -59.09
N LEU A 86 -1.84 -7.53 -58.13
CA LEU A 86 -3.27 -7.62 -57.88
C LEU A 86 -3.71 -6.50 -56.95
N THR A 87 -4.62 -5.64 -57.43
CA THR A 87 -5.15 -4.53 -56.63
C THR A 87 -6.62 -4.74 -56.40
N CYS A 88 -7.03 -4.83 -55.14
CA CYS A 88 -8.41 -4.80 -54.70
C CYS A 88 -8.85 -3.35 -54.40
N TYR A 89 -9.87 -2.87 -55.04
CA TYR A 89 -10.53 -1.59 -54.73
C TYR A 89 -11.85 -1.87 -54.03
N SER A 90 -12.09 -1.19 -52.93
CA SER A 90 -13.37 -1.22 -52.23
C SER A 90 -13.65 0.14 -51.62
N GLN A 91 -14.83 0.70 -51.87
CA GLN A 91 -15.23 2.06 -51.45
C GLN A 91 -14.21 3.13 -51.94
N ARG A 92 -13.42 3.72 -51.00
CA ARG A 92 -12.44 4.76 -51.28
C ARG A 92 -10.98 4.31 -51.10
N ASP A 93 -10.76 3.03 -50.88
CA ASP A 93 -9.45 2.48 -50.58
C ASP A 93 -9.11 1.25 -51.46
N SER A 94 -7.86 0.84 -51.44
CA SER A 94 -7.35 -0.32 -52.19
C SER A 94 -6.32 -1.08 -51.34
N THR A 95 -6.15 -2.36 -51.63
CA THR A 95 -4.99 -3.14 -51.16
C THR A 95 -4.29 -3.81 -52.32
N GLU A 96 -2.99 -4.05 -52.24
CA GLU A 96 -2.16 -4.57 -53.33
C GLU A 96 -1.34 -5.80 -52.92
N ILE A 97 -1.34 -6.79 -53.78
CA ILE A 97 -0.44 -7.94 -53.72
C ILE A 97 0.57 -7.80 -54.83
N TYR A 98 1.80 -7.50 -54.48
CA TYR A 98 2.90 -7.33 -55.43
C TYR A 98 3.46 -8.69 -55.85
N LYS A 99 3.97 -8.77 -57.10
CA LYS A 99 4.60 -9.98 -57.66
C LYS A 99 3.74 -11.24 -57.47
N ALA A 100 2.43 -11.10 -57.55
CA ALA A 100 1.51 -12.20 -57.44
C ALA A 100 1.64 -13.14 -58.66
N SER A 101 1.64 -14.43 -58.37
CA SER A 101 1.57 -15.48 -59.42
C SER A 101 0.55 -16.52 -58.93
N GLY A 102 -0.21 -17.08 -59.88
CA GLY A 102 -1.24 -18.04 -59.55
C GLY A 102 -2.22 -18.27 -60.69
N ILE A 103 -3.33 -18.90 -60.39
CA ILE A 103 -4.36 -19.34 -61.33
C ILE A 103 -5.68 -18.66 -60.98
N PHE A 104 -6.29 -17.99 -61.93
CA PHE A 104 -7.64 -17.45 -61.80
C PHE A 104 -8.65 -18.38 -62.43
N HIS A 105 -9.69 -18.76 -61.67
CA HIS A 105 -10.85 -19.54 -62.06
C HIS A 105 -12.06 -18.61 -62.24
N PRO A 106 -12.41 -18.18 -63.46
CA PRO A 106 -13.48 -17.21 -63.70
C PRO A 106 -14.87 -17.68 -63.27
N ASP A 107 -15.13 -18.99 -63.39
CA ASP A 107 -16.40 -19.63 -63.02
C ASP A 107 -16.62 -19.74 -61.49
N LEU A 108 -15.52 -19.98 -60.75
CA LEU A 108 -15.52 -20.05 -59.29
C LEU A 108 -15.40 -18.66 -58.65
N GLN A 109 -14.92 -17.66 -59.43
CA GLN A 109 -14.57 -16.33 -58.93
C GLN A 109 -13.44 -16.39 -57.85
N GLU A 110 -12.48 -17.29 -58.07
CA GLU A 110 -11.37 -17.52 -57.15
C GLU A 110 -10.01 -17.34 -57.84
N PHE A 111 -9.07 -16.73 -57.11
CA PHE A 111 -7.65 -16.69 -57.50
C PHE A 111 -6.85 -17.57 -56.55
N HIS A 112 -6.27 -18.64 -57.05
CA HIS A 112 -5.37 -19.55 -56.34
C HIS A 112 -3.94 -19.09 -56.51
N GLY A 113 -3.43 -18.38 -55.54
CA GLY A 113 -2.10 -17.78 -55.55
C GLY A 113 -1.01 -18.74 -55.09
N THR A 114 0.07 -18.84 -55.88
CA THR A 114 1.27 -19.62 -55.50
C THR A 114 2.38 -18.74 -54.93
N LYS A 115 2.35 -17.43 -55.20
CA LYS A 115 3.34 -16.46 -54.76
C LYS A 115 2.73 -15.05 -54.68
N GLY A 116 3.18 -14.25 -53.73
CA GLY A 116 2.84 -12.83 -53.63
C GLY A 116 3.63 -12.13 -52.51
N THR A 117 3.60 -10.80 -52.50
CA THR A 117 4.22 -9.97 -51.48
C THR A 117 3.23 -8.90 -51.02
N ILE A 118 3.05 -8.76 -49.73
CA ILE A 118 2.26 -7.71 -49.07
C ILE A 118 3.18 -6.79 -48.32
N THR A 119 2.99 -5.47 -48.42
CA THR A 119 3.78 -4.46 -47.69
C THR A 119 2.96 -3.72 -46.67
N TRP A 120 3.62 -3.13 -45.69
CA TRP A 120 2.99 -2.28 -44.65
C TRP A 120 3.15 -0.78 -44.92
N GLU A 121 3.34 -0.37 -46.19
CA GLU A 121 3.48 1.04 -46.54
C GLU A 121 2.28 1.89 -46.17
N LYS A 122 1.08 1.33 -46.26
CA LYS A 122 -0.15 1.99 -45.78
C LYS A 122 -0.15 2.30 -44.29
N ALA A 123 0.53 1.51 -43.50
CA ALA A 123 0.72 1.69 -42.08
C ALA A 123 1.96 2.54 -41.73
N GLY A 124 2.63 3.11 -42.77
CA GLY A 124 3.78 3.99 -42.60
C GLY A 124 5.13 3.29 -42.46
N TYR A 125 5.20 1.98 -42.69
CA TYR A 125 6.49 1.24 -42.69
C TYR A 125 7.10 1.15 -44.06
N PRO A 126 8.45 1.28 -44.20
CA PRO A 126 9.11 1.09 -45.52
C PRO A 126 8.90 -0.33 -46.05
N ALA A 127 8.56 -0.45 -47.33
CA ALA A 127 8.27 -1.74 -47.96
C ALA A 127 9.44 -2.74 -47.90
N ASN A 128 10.70 -2.28 -47.85
CA ASN A 128 11.86 -3.13 -47.72
C ASN A 128 12.19 -3.59 -46.32
N ASP A 129 11.53 -3.02 -45.32
CA ASP A 129 11.79 -3.31 -43.90
C ASP A 129 10.66 -4.14 -43.27
N VAL A 130 9.40 -3.91 -43.71
CA VAL A 130 8.23 -4.65 -43.20
C VAL A 130 7.37 -5.15 -44.34
N TYR A 131 7.40 -6.45 -44.60
CA TYR A 131 6.65 -7.12 -45.66
C TYR A 131 6.38 -8.59 -45.33
N ALA A 132 5.40 -9.18 -46.01
CA ALA A 132 5.12 -10.60 -45.96
C ALA A 132 5.17 -11.22 -47.37
N GLU A 133 5.86 -12.34 -47.47
CA GLU A 133 5.80 -13.22 -48.64
C GLU A 133 4.72 -14.28 -48.39
N ILE A 134 3.79 -14.41 -49.34
CA ILE A 134 2.64 -15.33 -49.20
C ILE A 134 2.75 -16.40 -50.29
N SER A 135 2.32 -17.63 -49.93
CA SER A 135 2.25 -18.78 -50.83
C SER A 135 1.01 -19.62 -50.52
N ASP A 136 0.53 -20.34 -51.51
CA ASP A 136 -0.58 -21.29 -51.39
C ASP A 136 -1.86 -20.69 -50.73
N TYR A 137 -2.34 -19.58 -51.32
CA TYR A 137 -3.50 -18.86 -50.81
C TYR A 137 -4.65 -18.80 -51.81
N VAL A 138 -5.88 -18.70 -51.35
CA VAL A 138 -7.07 -18.55 -52.17
C VAL A 138 -7.79 -17.25 -51.86
N ILE A 139 -8.04 -16.46 -52.92
CA ILE A 139 -8.83 -15.23 -52.86
C ILE A 139 -10.15 -15.47 -53.51
N ASN A 140 -11.28 -15.36 -52.77
CA ASN A 140 -12.56 -15.14 -53.36
C ASN A 140 -12.69 -13.70 -53.82
N VAL A 141 -12.60 -13.45 -55.12
CA VAL A 141 -12.50 -12.11 -55.67
C VAL A 141 -13.78 -11.26 -55.51
N THR A 142 -14.91 -11.87 -55.04
CA THR A 142 -16.09 -11.10 -54.69
C THR A 142 -15.98 -10.36 -53.35
N LYS A 143 -14.97 -10.74 -52.54
CA LYS A 143 -14.70 -10.14 -51.23
C LYS A 143 -13.55 -9.14 -51.31
N ASN A 144 -13.59 -8.15 -50.43
CA ASN A 144 -12.52 -7.15 -50.26
C ASN A 144 -11.45 -7.55 -49.24
N THR A 145 -11.49 -8.81 -48.77
CA THR A 145 -10.57 -9.37 -47.76
C THR A 145 -10.16 -10.79 -48.19
N PHE A 146 -8.94 -11.17 -47.80
CA PHE A 146 -8.45 -12.54 -47.91
C PHE A 146 -7.53 -12.89 -46.75
N THR A 147 -7.32 -14.20 -46.55
CA THR A 147 -6.44 -14.74 -45.52
C THR A 147 -5.47 -15.73 -46.16
N CYS A 148 -4.22 -15.72 -45.72
CA CYS A 148 -3.18 -16.65 -46.11
C CYS A 148 -2.58 -17.29 -44.84
N ASP A 149 -2.69 -18.61 -44.75
CA ASP A 149 -2.14 -19.37 -43.60
C ASP A 149 -0.63 -19.64 -43.70
N SER A 150 -0.03 -19.42 -44.91
CA SER A 150 1.40 -19.69 -45.18
C SER A 150 2.19 -18.40 -45.44
N ALA A 151 2.06 -17.42 -44.57
CA ALA A 151 2.78 -16.16 -44.71
C ALA A 151 4.12 -16.19 -43.99
N ARG A 152 5.17 -15.75 -44.69
CA ARG A 152 6.54 -15.55 -44.21
C ARG A 152 6.76 -14.05 -44.03
N PHE A 153 6.71 -13.59 -42.78
CA PHE A 153 6.79 -12.17 -42.44
C PHE A 153 8.19 -11.73 -42.04
N THR A 154 8.60 -10.61 -42.60
CA THR A 154 9.87 -9.93 -42.31
C THR A 154 9.55 -8.58 -41.62
N ASN A 155 10.13 -8.34 -40.47
CA ASN A 155 10.23 -7.03 -39.85
C ASN A 155 11.60 -6.89 -39.21
N LYS A 156 12.47 -6.14 -39.87
CA LYS A 156 13.90 -6.02 -39.52
C LYS A 156 14.15 -5.37 -38.16
N SER A 157 13.17 -4.61 -37.63
CA SER A 157 13.28 -3.98 -36.33
C SER A 157 12.98 -4.93 -35.18
N TRP A 158 12.20 -6.00 -35.42
CA TRP A 158 11.72 -6.92 -34.40
C TRP A 158 12.33 -8.32 -34.48
N PHE A 159 12.76 -8.75 -35.69
CA PHE A 159 13.23 -10.11 -35.93
C PHE A 159 14.55 -10.09 -36.73
N SER A 160 15.48 -10.91 -36.27
CA SER A 160 16.73 -11.18 -37.05
C SER A 160 16.48 -12.06 -38.28
N GLU A 161 15.41 -12.89 -38.19
CA GLU A 161 15.02 -13.80 -39.29
C GLU A 161 13.51 -13.70 -39.50
N PRO A 162 13.00 -13.98 -40.71
CA PRO A 162 11.59 -14.00 -41.02
C PRO A 162 10.82 -15.02 -40.15
N VAL A 163 9.60 -14.67 -39.80
CA VAL A 163 8.71 -15.52 -38.98
C VAL A 163 7.49 -15.98 -39.77
N TYR A 164 6.93 -17.13 -39.42
CA TYR A 164 5.76 -17.69 -40.08
C TYR A 164 4.47 -17.44 -39.29
N GLY A 165 3.37 -17.23 -40.00
CA GLY A 165 2.09 -16.95 -39.41
C GLY A 165 0.94 -16.84 -40.38
N VAL A 166 -0.19 -16.37 -39.89
CA VAL A 166 -1.42 -16.10 -40.67
C VAL A 166 -1.43 -14.61 -41.03
N LEU A 167 -1.60 -14.34 -42.33
CA LEU A 167 -1.80 -13.00 -42.85
C LEU A 167 -3.25 -12.81 -43.25
N THR A 168 -3.85 -11.71 -42.86
CA THR A 168 -5.16 -11.25 -43.32
C THR A 168 -5.01 -9.84 -43.84
N ASP A 169 -5.48 -9.59 -45.08
CA ASP A 169 -5.49 -8.25 -45.65
C ASP A 169 -6.88 -7.86 -46.16
N LYS A 170 -7.15 -6.55 -46.19
CA LYS A 170 -8.46 -5.99 -46.51
C LYS A 170 -8.30 -4.59 -47.11
N ALA A 171 -9.05 -4.35 -48.21
CA ALA A 171 -9.25 -2.98 -48.66
C ALA A 171 -10.22 -2.29 -47.71
N ALA A 172 -9.67 -1.56 -46.71
CA ALA A 172 -10.37 -0.83 -45.70
C ALA A 172 -10.01 0.65 -45.71
N THR A 173 -10.98 1.51 -45.49
CA THR A 173 -10.74 2.97 -45.52
C THR A 173 -9.80 3.35 -44.40
N ILE A 174 -8.68 4.01 -44.74
CA ILE A 174 -7.67 4.50 -43.82
C ILE A 174 -7.80 6.01 -43.72
N ILE A 175 -7.91 6.53 -42.49
CA ILE A 175 -7.97 7.98 -42.22
C ILE A 175 -6.53 8.56 -42.25
N SER A 176 -5.56 7.84 -41.64
CA SER A 176 -4.13 8.18 -41.57
C SER A 176 -3.33 6.90 -41.38
N SER A 177 -2.05 6.91 -41.73
CA SER A 177 -1.18 5.71 -41.65
C SER A 177 -1.05 5.14 -40.23
N ASP A 178 -1.03 5.99 -39.21
CA ASP A 178 -0.96 5.61 -37.78
C ASP A 178 -2.24 4.92 -37.29
N LYS A 179 -3.34 5.00 -38.04
CA LYS A 179 -4.63 4.36 -37.74
C LYS A 179 -4.97 3.21 -38.68
N ALA A 180 -4.03 2.80 -39.51
CA ALA A 180 -4.21 1.64 -40.36
C ALA A 180 -4.39 0.38 -39.53
N THR A 181 -5.41 -0.43 -39.85
CA THR A 181 -5.71 -1.71 -39.16
C THR A 181 -5.35 -2.94 -40.01
N PHE A 182 -4.94 -2.73 -41.28
CA PHE A 182 -4.52 -3.75 -42.21
C PHE A 182 -3.24 -3.29 -42.95
N PRO A 183 -2.40 -4.23 -43.40
CA PRO A 183 -2.47 -5.69 -43.25
C PRO A 183 -2.32 -6.17 -41.79
N GLN A 184 -2.87 -7.37 -41.49
CA GLN A 184 -2.68 -8.04 -40.22
C GLN A 184 -1.84 -9.27 -40.36
N PHE A 185 -0.88 -9.47 -39.47
CA PHE A 185 -0.08 -10.68 -39.42
C PHE A 185 0.03 -11.20 -37.98
N GLU A 186 -0.42 -12.42 -37.77
CA GLU A 186 -0.36 -13.10 -36.47
C GLU A 186 0.61 -14.28 -36.54
N THR A 187 1.57 -14.32 -35.61
CA THR A 187 2.60 -15.37 -35.56
C THR A 187 2.02 -16.72 -35.15
N TYR A 188 2.47 -17.81 -35.78
CA TYR A 188 2.16 -19.18 -35.32
C TYR A 188 2.78 -19.47 -33.97
N ARG A 189 4.00 -19.04 -33.78
CA ARG A 189 4.69 -19.19 -32.50
C ARG A 189 4.08 -18.25 -31.47
N LYS A 190 3.50 -18.84 -30.39
CA LYS A 190 2.82 -18.08 -29.33
C LYS A 190 3.71 -17.72 -28.15
N GLN A 191 5.00 -18.08 -28.17
CA GLN A 191 5.98 -17.84 -27.11
C GLN A 191 7.32 -17.38 -27.69
N PHE A 192 7.32 -16.18 -28.26
CA PHE A 192 8.58 -15.50 -28.60
C PHE A 192 9.19 -14.95 -27.33
N LYS A 193 10.54 -15.04 -27.20
CA LYS A 193 11.32 -14.37 -26.16
C LYS A 193 12.16 -13.29 -26.78
N ILE A 194 11.78 -12.05 -26.58
CA ILE A 194 12.51 -10.88 -27.04
C ILE A 194 13.20 -10.27 -25.82
N LYS A 195 14.52 -10.44 -25.77
CA LYS A 195 15.35 -9.89 -24.69
C LYS A 195 15.66 -8.43 -24.96
N ASN A 196 15.69 -7.64 -23.87
CA ASN A 196 16.03 -6.22 -23.95
C ASN A 196 15.20 -5.46 -24.99
N LEU A 197 13.89 -5.72 -25.06
CA LEU A 197 12.98 -4.91 -25.87
C LEU A 197 13.14 -3.41 -25.53
N TYR A 198 13.31 -3.13 -24.22
CA TYR A 198 13.95 -1.94 -23.68
C TYR A 198 15.00 -2.41 -22.66
N LYS A 199 16.00 -1.59 -22.35
CA LYS A 199 17.07 -1.95 -21.43
C LYS A 199 16.52 -2.49 -20.10
N GLY A 200 16.73 -3.78 -19.83
CA GLY A 200 16.24 -4.47 -18.64
C GLY A 200 14.76 -4.85 -18.70
N VAL A 201 14.13 -4.88 -19.89
CA VAL A 201 12.73 -5.28 -20.10
C VAL A 201 12.67 -6.32 -21.20
N ASP A 202 12.21 -7.53 -20.84
CA ASP A 202 12.00 -8.63 -21.77
C ASP A 202 10.52 -8.84 -22.04
N PHE A 203 10.21 -9.28 -23.25
CA PHE A 203 8.86 -9.71 -23.65
C PHE A 203 8.84 -11.21 -23.93
N GLU A 204 7.76 -11.89 -23.50
CA GLU A 204 7.47 -13.26 -23.88
C GLU A 204 6.00 -13.39 -24.29
N GLY A 205 5.71 -13.90 -25.50
CA GLY A 205 4.35 -14.05 -26.01
C GLY A 205 4.29 -14.23 -27.52
N GLY A 206 3.08 -14.33 -28.08
CA GLY A 206 2.83 -14.21 -29.50
C GLY A 206 2.86 -12.75 -29.95
N LEU A 207 2.91 -12.53 -31.27
CA LEU A 207 2.89 -11.19 -31.84
C LEU A 207 1.81 -11.06 -32.91
N LEU A 208 1.08 -9.96 -32.87
CA LEU A 208 0.11 -9.53 -33.88
C LEU A 208 0.52 -8.15 -34.39
N PHE A 209 0.83 -8.07 -35.67
CA PHE A 209 1.04 -6.82 -36.40
C PHE A 209 -0.29 -6.43 -37.05
N GLU A 210 -0.97 -5.43 -36.52
CA GLU A 210 -2.29 -4.98 -36.96
C GLU A 210 -2.17 -3.57 -37.56
N GLY A 211 -1.86 -3.53 -38.86
CA GLY A 211 -1.56 -2.28 -39.53
C GLY A 211 -0.40 -1.54 -38.87
N ALA A 212 -0.71 -0.37 -38.25
CA ALA A 212 0.27 0.46 -37.58
C ALA A 212 0.56 -0.02 -36.15
N LEU A 213 -0.29 -0.86 -35.56
CA LEU A 213 -0.15 -1.32 -34.20
C LEU A 213 0.57 -2.66 -34.11
N ILE A 214 1.42 -2.79 -33.11
CA ILE A 214 2.05 -4.05 -32.75
C ILE A 214 1.50 -4.48 -31.41
N LYS A 215 0.99 -5.70 -31.31
CA LYS A 215 0.43 -6.27 -30.10
C LYS A 215 1.17 -7.52 -29.69
N GLY A 216 1.51 -7.60 -28.41
CA GLY A 216 1.91 -8.86 -27.78
C GLY A 216 0.66 -9.65 -27.43
N LYS A 217 0.55 -10.88 -27.87
CA LYS A 217 -0.61 -11.75 -27.69
C LYS A 217 -0.32 -12.88 -26.72
N GLY A 218 -1.22 -13.11 -25.76
CA GLY A 218 -1.25 -14.29 -24.91
C GLY A 218 -2.46 -15.15 -25.21
N GLU A 219 -2.43 -16.39 -24.75
CA GLU A 219 -3.56 -17.33 -24.73
C GLU A 219 -4.00 -17.54 -23.27
N LYS A 220 -5.24 -18.05 -23.03
CA LYS A 220 -5.73 -18.32 -21.68
C LYS A 220 -4.78 -19.17 -20.84
N ALA A 221 -4.14 -20.17 -21.45
CA ALA A 221 -3.20 -21.06 -20.78
C ALA A 221 -1.78 -20.46 -20.67
N PHE A 222 -1.42 -19.56 -21.59
CA PHE A 222 -0.08 -18.98 -21.72
C PHE A 222 -0.21 -17.47 -21.98
N PRO A 223 -0.43 -16.65 -20.95
CA PRO A 223 -0.53 -15.21 -21.12
C PRO A 223 0.77 -14.62 -21.66
N ALA A 224 0.68 -13.53 -22.37
CA ALA A 224 1.87 -12.76 -22.74
C ALA A 224 2.48 -12.13 -21.47
N MET A 225 3.80 -11.98 -21.44
CA MET A 225 4.53 -11.54 -20.26
C MET A 225 5.52 -10.42 -20.59
N ILE A 226 5.56 -9.41 -19.74
CA ILE A 226 6.64 -8.42 -19.65
C ILE A 226 7.40 -8.68 -18.35
N ASN A 227 8.70 -8.91 -18.48
CA ASN A 227 9.60 -9.15 -17.36
C ASN A 227 10.56 -7.96 -17.21
N LEU A 228 10.53 -7.30 -16.06
CA LEU A 228 11.41 -6.18 -15.73
C LEU A 228 12.48 -6.64 -14.74
N PHE A 229 13.73 -6.36 -15.07
CA PHE A 229 14.88 -6.80 -14.28
C PHE A 229 15.51 -5.64 -13.52
N ARG A 230 15.94 -5.94 -12.29
CA ARG A 230 16.75 -5.06 -11.45
C ARG A 230 18.00 -5.81 -11.01
N ASN A 231 19.18 -5.23 -11.31
CA ASN A 231 20.48 -5.91 -11.04
C ASN A 231 20.51 -7.36 -11.58
N ASP A 232 20.08 -7.53 -12.83
CA ASP A 232 20.00 -8.83 -13.54
C ASP A 232 19.08 -9.88 -12.87
N THR A 233 18.31 -9.49 -11.87
CA THR A 233 17.31 -10.34 -11.20
C THR A 233 15.92 -9.91 -11.61
N LEU A 234 15.03 -10.88 -11.90
CA LEU A 234 13.62 -10.61 -12.17
C LEU A 234 12.99 -9.92 -10.96
N PHE A 235 12.53 -8.69 -11.18
CA PHE A 235 11.94 -7.88 -10.12
C PHE A 235 10.42 -7.73 -10.29
N ILE A 236 9.94 -7.44 -11.51
CA ILE A 236 8.51 -7.33 -11.78
C ILE A 236 8.14 -8.21 -12.96
N LYS A 237 7.07 -8.98 -12.81
CA LYS A 237 6.44 -9.78 -13.86
C LYS A 237 5.03 -9.26 -14.09
N ILE A 238 4.73 -8.90 -15.34
CA ILE A 238 3.41 -8.48 -15.79
C ILE A 238 2.90 -9.50 -16.79
N ALA A 239 1.72 -10.06 -16.56
CA ALA A 239 1.07 -11.02 -17.43
C ALA A 239 -0.26 -10.45 -17.94
N ALA A 240 -0.54 -10.57 -19.24
CA ALA A 240 -1.75 -10.06 -19.86
C ALA A 240 -2.22 -10.93 -21.04
N GLY A 241 -3.48 -10.77 -21.43
CA GLY A 241 -4.00 -11.30 -22.68
C GLY A 241 -3.39 -10.59 -23.90
N ASP A 242 -3.18 -9.28 -23.77
CA ASP A 242 -2.52 -8.49 -24.81
C ASP A 242 -1.74 -7.29 -24.25
N PHE A 243 -0.69 -6.90 -24.97
CA PHE A 243 0.08 -5.68 -24.80
C PHE A 243 0.07 -4.89 -26.11
N VAL A 244 -0.07 -3.58 -26.02
CA VAL A 244 0.09 -2.68 -27.17
C VAL A 244 1.46 -2.02 -27.08
N PHE A 245 2.27 -2.25 -28.13
CA PHE A 245 3.59 -1.63 -28.27
C PHE A 245 3.47 -0.36 -29.11
N SER A 246 4.08 0.70 -28.65
CA SER A 246 4.23 1.97 -29.37
C SER A 246 5.69 2.39 -29.43
N SER A 247 6.02 3.41 -30.21
CA SER A 247 7.38 3.98 -30.25
C SER A 247 7.83 4.54 -28.90
N SER A 248 6.91 4.89 -28.01
CA SER A 248 7.19 5.45 -26.69
C SER A 248 7.15 4.45 -25.56
N GLY A 249 6.58 3.25 -25.74
CA GLY A 249 6.49 2.27 -24.66
C GLY A 249 5.46 1.17 -24.87
N ILE A 250 5.02 0.58 -23.76
CA ILE A 250 4.12 -0.59 -23.70
C ILE A 250 2.93 -0.24 -22.83
N ASN A 251 1.73 -0.61 -23.25
CA ASN A 251 0.52 -0.43 -22.48
C ASN A 251 -0.37 -1.69 -22.50
N SER A 252 -1.10 -1.91 -21.41
CA SER A 252 -2.20 -2.88 -21.35
C SER A 252 -3.26 -2.40 -20.34
N GLN A 253 -4.52 -2.70 -20.60
CA GLN A 253 -5.64 -2.27 -19.74
C GLN A 253 -5.97 -3.30 -18.65
N GLU A 254 -5.57 -4.54 -18.83
CA GLU A 254 -5.85 -5.63 -17.90
C GLU A 254 -4.63 -6.54 -17.79
N THR A 255 -3.95 -6.44 -16.64
CA THR A 255 -2.74 -7.21 -16.37
C THR A 255 -2.74 -7.78 -14.97
N GLN A 256 -2.14 -8.95 -14.82
CA GLN A 256 -1.71 -9.47 -13.54
C GLN A 256 -0.30 -8.98 -13.28
N ALA A 257 -0.05 -8.44 -12.09
CA ALA A 257 1.25 -7.91 -11.71
C ALA A 257 1.81 -8.63 -10.48
N THR A 258 3.08 -9.03 -10.55
CA THR A 258 3.83 -9.60 -9.44
C THR A 258 5.13 -8.83 -9.26
N ILE A 259 5.35 -8.24 -8.10
CA ILE A 259 6.60 -7.56 -7.71
C ILE A 259 7.29 -8.45 -6.69
N TYR A 260 8.50 -8.91 -6.97
CA TYR A 260 9.23 -9.83 -6.11
C TYR A 260 10.04 -9.08 -5.04
N LEU A 261 9.87 -9.46 -3.79
CA LEU A 261 10.56 -8.92 -2.61
C LEU A 261 11.37 -10.03 -1.94
N GLY A 262 12.37 -10.54 -2.63
CA GLY A 262 13.11 -11.73 -2.23
C GLY A 262 12.29 -13.00 -2.42
N GLN A 263 11.93 -13.68 -1.35
CA GLN A 263 11.04 -14.86 -1.38
C GLN A 263 9.54 -14.45 -1.29
N ASP A 264 9.27 -13.22 -0.91
CA ASP A 264 7.95 -12.64 -0.79
C ASP A 264 7.57 -11.86 -2.04
N SER A 265 6.33 -11.39 -2.13
CA SER A 265 5.86 -10.63 -3.30
C SER A 265 4.71 -9.67 -2.97
N ILE A 266 4.51 -8.70 -3.88
CA ILE A 266 3.28 -7.93 -4.01
C ILE A 266 2.59 -8.40 -5.28
N TYR A 267 1.35 -8.86 -5.17
CA TYR A 267 0.57 -9.40 -6.27
C TYR A 267 -0.76 -8.68 -6.45
N HIS A 268 -1.19 -8.51 -7.70
CA HIS A 268 -2.54 -8.05 -8.04
C HIS A 268 -3.04 -8.72 -9.32
N SER A 269 -4.32 -9.09 -9.36
CA SER A 269 -4.91 -9.90 -10.44
C SER A 269 -5.39 -9.09 -11.65
N SER A 270 -5.65 -7.79 -11.52
CA SER A 270 -6.18 -6.97 -12.63
C SER A 270 -5.83 -5.49 -12.45
N LEU A 271 -4.91 -4.97 -13.26
CA LEU A 271 -4.46 -3.57 -13.26
C LEU A 271 -4.26 -3.07 -14.68
N GLY A 272 -4.33 -1.77 -14.86
CA GLY A 272 -3.74 -1.09 -16.01
C GLY A 272 -2.23 -1.04 -15.85
N PHE A 273 -1.53 -1.21 -16.95
CA PHE A 273 -0.08 -1.17 -17.04
C PHE A 273 0.37 -0.19 -18.10
N SER A 274 1.35 0.65 -17.79
CA SER A 274 2.06 1.45 -18.75
C SER A 274 3.56 1.48 -18.45
N PHE A 275 4.37 1.36 -19.48
CA PHE A 275 5.80 1.49 -19.40
C PHE A 275 6.28 2.49 -20.46
N ASN A 276 6.99 3.53 -20.06
CA ASN A 276 7.62 4.48 -20.97
C ASN A 276 9.08 4.08 -21.19
N GLY A 277 9.43 3.76 -22.46
CA GLY A 277 10.76 3.26 -22.81
C GLY A 277 11.88 4.30 -22.69
N GLN A 278 11.58 5.60 -22.85
CA GLN A 278 12.58 6.67 -22.76
C GLN A 278 12.91 7.01 -21.29
N SER A 279 11.90 7.26 -20.47
CA SER A 279 12.08 7.56 -19.06
C SER A 279 12.27 6.33 -18.19
N ARG A 280 12.08 5.13 -18.75
CA ARG A 280 12.13 3.84 -18.06
C ARG A 280 11.21 3.78 -16.84
N LYS A 281 10.07 4.46 -16.93
CA LYS A 281 9.08 4.54 -15.87
C LYS A 281 7.94 3.57 -16.12
N LEU A 282 7.69 2.73 -15.13
CA LEU A 282 6.53 1.85 -14.99
C LEU A 282 5.44 2.56 -14.20
N ASN A 283 4.17 2.35 -14.59
CA ASN A 283 3.01 2.65 -13.75
C ASN A 283 2.04 1.45 -13.77
N LEU A 284 1.56 1.09 -12.60
CA LEU A 284 0.45 0.16 -12.36
C LEU A 284 -0.69 0.97 -11.74
N PHE A 285 -1.87 0.93 -12.35
CA PHE A 285 -2.96 1.80 -11.94
C PHE A 285 -4.32 1.08 -12.02
N ARG A 286 -5.28 1.57 -11.24
CA ARG A 286 -6.67 1.09 -11.27
C ARG A 286 -7.33 1.46 -12.58
N THR A 287 -8.15 0.56 -13.09
CA THR A 287 -8.96 0.78 -14.31
C THR A 287 -10.44 0.81 -13.98
N SER A 288 -11.29 1.01 -14.98
CA SER A 288 -12.74 0.92 -14.82
C SER A 288 -13.24 -0.53 -14.59
N ASN A 289 -12.36 -1.52 -14.71
CA ASN A 289 -12.69 -2.90 -14.39
C ASN A 289 -12.93 -3.04 -12.87
N PRO A 290 -14.10 -3.55 -12.42
CA PRO A 290 -14.40 -3.68 -11.00
C PRO A 290 -13.38 -4.51 -10.20
N VAL A 291 -12.77 -5.54 -10.78
CA VAL A 291 -11.74 -6.37 -10.11
C VAL A 291 -10.45 -5.60 -9.88
N SER A 292 -10.20 -4.56 -10.66
CA SER A 292 -9.05 -3.66 -10.48
C SER A 292 -9.05 -2.98 -9.10
N HIS A 293 -10.19 -2.91 -8.41
CA HIS A 293 -10.32 -2.35 -7.05
C HIS A 293 -10.08 -3.37 -5.93
N SER A 294 -9.70 -4.62 -6.25
CA SER A 294 -9.23 -5.58 -5.24
C SER A 294 -7.90 -5.11 -4.61
N PRO A 295 -7.53 -5.61 -3.42
CA PRO A 295 -6.28 -5.20 -2.79
C PRO A 295 -5.06 -5.75 -3.53
N TYR A 296 -3.92 -5.06 -3.38
CA TYR A 296 -2.61 -5.63 -3.63
C TYR A 296 -2.22 -6.51 -2.43
N TYR A 297 -1.85 -7.75 -2.69
CA TYR A 297 -1.46 -8.71 -1.67
C TYR A 297 0.03 -8.65 -1.44
N ASN A 298 0.42 -8.23 -0.25
CA ASN A 298 1.82 -8.06 0.11
C ASN A 298 2.21 -9.08 1.18
N THR A 299 2.90 -10.13 0.79
CA THR A 299 3.32 -11.21 1.70
C THR A 299 4.53 -10.85 2.55
N PHE A 300 5.36 -9.89 2.13
CA PHE A 300 6.50 -9.43 2.91
C PHE A 300 6.04 -8.68 4.17
N HIS A 301 5.10 -7.73 3.99
CA HIS A 301 4.55 -6.97 5.10
C HIS A 301 3.37 -7.67 5.79
N ASN A 302 2.80 -8.70 5.17
CA ASN A 302 1.57 -9.38 5.59
C ASN A 302 0.37 -8.42 5.70
N VAL A 303 0.18 -7.60 4.67
CA VAL A 303 -0.93 -6.64 4.56
C VAL A 303 -1.59 -6.71 3.19
N ASP A 304 -2.90 -6.48 3.17
CA ASP A 304 -3.69 -6.16 2.00
C ASP A 304 -3.63 -4.64 1.80
N MET A 305 -3.24 -4.17 0.59
CA MET A 305 -3.03 -2.76 0.32
C MET A 305 -4.03 -2.23 -0.70
N TYR A 306 -4.69 -1.13 -0.39
CA TYR A 306 -5.65 -0.46 -1.25
C TYR A 306 -5.11 0.92 -1.60
N PHE A 307 -4.78 1.15 -2.85
CA PHE A 307 -4.32 2.44 -3.38
C PHE A 307 -4.52 2.50 -4.89
N GLU A 308 -4.39 3.68 -5.48
CA GLU A 308 -4.74 3.92 -6.87
C GLU A 308 -3.61 3.69 -7.87
N ASN A 309 -2.38 4.08 -7.53
CA ASN A 309 -1.26 4.03 -8.45
C ASN A 309 0.05 3.62 -7.77
N LEU A 310 0.78 2.72 -8.41
CA LEU A 310 2.17 2.40 -8.06
C LEU A 310 3.05 2.74 -9.26
N SER A 311 4.07 3.57 -9.04
CA SER A 311 5.03 3.94 -10.06
C SER A 311 6.45 3.59 -9.65
N TRP A 312 7.26 3.19 -10.63
CA TRP A 312 8.67 2.93 -10.42
C TRP A 312 9.48 3.39 -11.64
N ASN A 313 10.49 4.21 -11.39
CA ASN A 313 11.53 4.48 -12.36
C ASN A 313 12.66 3.45 -12.14
N MET A 314 12.99 2.68 -13.16
CA MET A 314 13.98 1.59 -13.07
C MET A 314 15.38 2.05 -12.63
N ASP A 315 15.69 3.34 -12.73
CA ASP A 315 16.96 3.95 -12.31
C ASP A 315 16.92 4.46 -10.85
N GLU A 316 15.74 4.42 -10.19
CA GLU A 316 15.53 4.86 -8.81
C GLU A 316 15.52 3.70 -7.81
N LYS A 317 15.83 4.04 -6.56
CA LYS A 317 15.90 3.08 -5.45
C LYS A 317 14.55 2.78 -4.82
N ASN A 318 13.54 3.61 -5.10
CA ASN A 318 12.22 3.54 -4.48
C ASN A 318 11.13 3.34 -5.53
N ALA A 319 10.13 2.51 -5.19
CA ALA A 319 8.84 2.54 -5.86
C ALA A 319 7.87 3.41 -5.05
N VAL A 320 6.98 4.13 -5.74
CA VAL A 320 6.12 5.15 -5.14
C VAL A 320 4.66 4.72 -5.25
N ILE A 321 3.96 4.76 -4.13
CA ILE A 321 2.51 4.62 -4.05
C ILE A 321 1.92 6.02 -3.99
N SER A 322 1.15 6.39 -5.01
CA SER A 322 0.69 7.75 -5.20
C SER A 322 -0.81 7.82 -5.53
N ARG A 323 -1.33 9.03 -5.43
CA ARG A 323 -2.69 9.38 -5.85
C ARG A 323 -2.89 9.20 -7.36
N PRO A 324 -4.15 9.17 -7.84
CA PRO A 324 -4.45 9.24 -9.26
C PRO A 324 -3.86 10.51 -9.90
N MET A 325 -3.48 10.42 -11.17
CA MET A 325 -2.95 11.58 -11.90
C MET A 325 -3.96 12.73 -11.91
N GLY A 326 -3.51 13.93 -11.49
CA GLY A 326 -4.36 15.13 -11.42
C GLY A 326 -5.21 15.26 -10.16
N ALA A 327 -5.23 14.27 -9.27
CA ALA A 327 -5.93 14.37 -7.99
C ALA A 327 -5.16 15.23 -6.98
N ALA A 328 -5.87 16.07 -6.21
CA ALA A 328 -5.28 16.89 -5.15
C ALA A 328 -5.00 16.09 -3.87
N MET A 329 -5.79 15.05 -3.62
CA MET A 329 -5.71 14.18 -2.45
C MET A 329 -5.40 12.74 -2.86
N GLY A 330 -4.66 12.03 -2.03
CA GLY A 330 -4.38 10.61 -2.14
C GLY A 330 -4.81 9.87 -0.89
N GLN A 331 -5.50 8.76 -1.06
CA GLN A 331 -5.87 7.86 0.01
C GLN A 331 -5.27 6.47 -0.23
N ALA A 332 -4.80 5.84 0.83
CA ALA A 332 -4.33 4.46 0.81
C ALA A 332 -4.68 3.79 2.13
N LEU A 333 -4.94 2.49 2.08
CA LEU A 333 -5.23 1.67 3.23
C LEU A 333 -4.29 0.46 3.21
N PHE A 334 -3.68 0.17 4.35
CA PHE A 334 -2.84 -0.99 4.59
C PHE A 334 -3.45 -1.79 5.73
N GLU A 335 -4.17 -2.85 5.38
CA GLU A 335 -4.94 -3.66 6.32
C GLU A 335 -4.18 -4.95 6.62
N SER A 336 -4.11 -5.34 7.88
CA SER A 336 -3.50 -6.62 8.26
C SER A 336 -4.12 -7.79 7.49
N SER A 337 -3.32 -8.75 7.05
CA SER A 337 -3.83 -9.97 6.40
C SER A 337 -4.71 -10.85 7.31
N THR A 338 -4.62 -10.63 8.63
CA THR A 338 -5.43 -11.28 9.68
C THR A 338 -6.44 -10.33 10.33
N PHE A 339 -6.69 -9.18 9.69
CA PHE A 339 -7.73 -8.24 10.11
C PHE A 339 -9.11 -8.90 10.10
N PHE A 340 -9.89 -8.64 11.15
CA PHE A 340 -11.28 -9.08 11.25
C PHE A 340 -12.13 -7.98 11.88
N ASP A 341 -13.29 -7.75 11.28
CA ASP A 341 -14.36 -6.88 11.79
C ASP A 341 -15.68 -7.66 11.75
N SER A 342 -16.31 -7.79 12.93
CA SER A 342 -17.57 -8.53 13.09
C SER A 342 -18.73 -7.87 12.37
N ASP A 343 -18.76 -6.52 12.34
CA ASP A 343 -19.83 -5.77 11.69
C ASP A 343 -19.74 -5.93 10.17
N ASP A 344 -18.53 -5.90 9.61
CA ASP A 344 -18.32 -6.14 8.19
C ASP A 344 -18.63 -7.59 7.80
N PHE A 345 -18.33 -8.55 8.67
CA PHE A 345 -18.76 -9.93 8.47
C PHE A 345 -20.29 -10.04 8.37
N LEU A 346 -21.02 -9.44 9.31
CA LEU A 346 -22.48 -9.48 9.31
C LEU A 346 -23.11 -8.73 8.13
N LYS A 347 -22.52 -7.60 7.70
CA LYS A 347 -22.98 -6.85 6.50
C LYS A 347 -22.87 -7.67 5.22
N LEU A 348 -21.89 -8.57 5.09
CA LEU A 348 -21.76 -9.47 3.94
C LEU A 348 -22.92 -10.48 3.83
N MET A 349 -23.54 -10.84 4.94
CA MET A 349 -24.65 -11.78 4.94
C MET A 349 -25.90 -11.23 4.24
N ASN A 350 -26.08 -9.90 4.27
CA ASN A 350 -27.24 -9.21 3.69
C ASN A 350 -28.58 -9.86 4.13
N LEU A 351 -29.46 -10.19 3.18
CA LEU A 351 -30.75 -10.86 3.44
C LEU A 351 -30.70 -12.37 3.19
N ASP A 352 -29.55 -12.94 2.95
CA ASP A 352 -29.38 -14.37 2.69
C ASP A 352 -29.46 -15.18 4.00
N ASN A 353 -30.00 -16.40 3.91
CA ASN A 353 -30.13 -17.33 5.06
C ASN A 353 -28.78 -17.94 5.49
N GLU A 354 -27.76 -17.85 4.65
CA GLU A 354 -26.43 -18.40 4.91
C GLU A 354 -25.35 -17.44 4.40
N HIS A 355 -24.31 -17.25 5.21
CA HIS A 355 -23.22 -16.33 4.91
C HIS A 355 -22.47 -16.69 3.60
N PRO A 356 -22.22 -15.76 2.67
CA PRO A 356 -21.58 -16.03 1.38
C PRO A 356 -20.21 -16.71 1.50
N LEU A 357 -19.36 -16.31 2.46
CA LEU A 357 -18.06 -16.94 2.70
C LEU A 357 -18.21 -18.40 3.15
N THR A 358 -19.22 -18.71 3.97
CA THR A 358 -19.50 -20.08 4.41
C THR A 358 -19.94 -20.95 3.23
N ARG A 359 -20.76 -20.41 2.31
CA ARG A 359 -21.12 -21.12 1.07
C ARG A 359 -19.91 -21.40 0.20
N LEU A 360 -19.01 -20.41 0.08
CA LEU A 360 -17.78 -20.54 -0.69
C LEU A 360 -16.87 -21.64 -0.10
N ARG A 361 -16.70 -21.70 1.22
CA ARG A 361 -15.98 -22.77 1.91
C ARG A 361 -16.62 -24.14 1.69
N LYS A 362 -17.94 -24.29 1.88
CA LYS A 362 -18.67 -25.54 1.64
C LYS A 362 -18.54 -26.01 0.20
N PHE A 363 -18.59 -25.09 -0.75
CA PHE A 363 -18.39 -25.42 -2.16
C PHE A 363 -16.99 -25.95 -2.43
N SER A 364 -15.94 -25.27 -1.92
CA SER A 364 -14.56 -25.71 -2.12
C SER A 364 -14.29 -27.10 -1.50
N GLU A 365 -14.86 -27.35 -0.33
CA GLU A 365 -14.81 -28.67 0.33
C GLU A 365 -15.51 -29.75 -0.53
N TRP A 366 -16.68 -29.44 -1.12
CA TRP A 366 -17.40 -30.32 -2.02
C TRP A 366 -16.69 -30.53 -3.36
N TYR A 367 -16.11 -29.45 -3.93
CA TYR A 367 -15.38 -29.47 -5.20
C TYR A 367 -13.97 -30.04 -5.07
N TYR A 368 -13.49 -30.26 -3.85
CA TYR A 368 -12.13 -30.71 -3.51
C TYR A 368 -11.01 -29.82 -4.08
N SER A 369 -11.28 -28.53 -4.24
CA SER A 369 -10.30 -27.55 -4.72
C SER A 369 -10.64 -26.14 -4.23
N GLU A 370 -9.61 -25.36 -3.89
CA GLU A 370 -9.74 -23.93 -3.62
C GLU A 370 -9.84 -23.10 -4.90
N THR A 371 -9.53 -23.69 -6.06
CA THR A 371 -9.62 -23.05 -7.39
C THR A 371 -10.64 -23.74 -8.25
N PHE A 372 -11.60 -22.99 -8.81
CA PHE A 372 -12.72 -23.53 -9.58
C PHE A 372 -13.33 -22.49 -10.53
N PRO A 373 -14.00 -22.93 -11.62
CA PRO A 373 -14.73 -22.05 -12.52
C PRO A 373 -15.99 -21.46 -11.87
N VAL A 374 -16.33 -20.23 -12.18
CA VAL A 374 -17.56 -19.55 -11.72
C VAL A 374 -18.81 -20.35 -12.12
N SER A 375 -18.82 -20.94 -13.31
CA SER A 375 -19.94 -21.75 -13.82
C SER A 375 -20.28 -22.96 -12.93
N GLU A 376 -19.27 -23.62 -12.34
CA GLU A 376 -19.49 -24.74 -11.43
C GLU A 376 -20.06 -24.27 -10.08
N PHE A 377 -19.55 -23.14 -9.57
CA PHE A 377 -20.10 -22.54 -8.36
C PHE A 377 -21.55 -22.04 -8.57
N ALA A 378 -21.85 -21.47 -9.74
CA ALA A 378 -23.21 -21.03 -10.10
C ALA A 378 -24.20 -22.20 -10.15
N LYS A 379 -23.81 -23.33 -10.76
CA LYS A 379 -24.62 -24.58 -10.79
C LYS A 379 -24.90 -25.10 -9.38
N TRP A 380 -23.88 -25.15 -8.52
CA TRP A 380 -24.01 -25.62 -7.14
C TRP A 380 -24.94 -24.72 -6.30
N LEU A 381 -24.84 -23.37 -6.48
CA LEU A 381 -25.73 -22.40 -5.84
C LEU A 381 -27.15 -22.39 -6.43
N ASN A 382 -27.36 -23.02 -7.58
CA ASN A 382 -28.60 -22.90 -8.37
C ASN A 382 -28.98 -21.43 -8.68
N LYS A 383 -27.98 -20.64 -9.12
CA LYS A 383 -28.10 -19.24 -9.48
C LYS A 383 -27.54 -18.99 -10.89
N SER A 384 -27.88 -17.86 -11.52
CA SER A 384 -27.29 -17.49 -12.81
C SER A 384 -25.79 -17.16 -12.68
N GLU A 385 -25.02 -17.38 -13.76
CA GLU A 385 -23.59 -17.05 -13.77
C GLU A 385 -23.33 -15.55 -13.55
N GLU A 386 -24.19 -14.67 -14.07
CA GLU A 386 -24.08 -13.22 -13.90
C GLU A 386 -24.21 -12.84 -12.42
N TYR A 387 -25.16 -13.43 -11.69
CA TYR A 387 -25.31 -13.20 -10.25
C TYR A 387 -24.08 -13.64 -9.48
N VAL A 388 -23.57 -14.84 -9.77
CA VAL A 388 -22.40 -15.39 -9.08
C VAL A 388 -21.11 -14.63 -9.46
N THR A 389 -20.99 -14.19 -10.71
CA THR A 389 -19.89 -13.32 -11.14
C THR A 389 -19.89 -12.01 -10.35
N ALA A 390 -21.05 -11.35 -10.19
CA ALA A 390 -21.16 -10.13 -9.39
C ALA A 390 -20.78 -10.37 -7.92
N LEU A 391 -21.21 -11.49 -7.34
CA LEU A 391 -20.83 -11.90 -5.99
C LEU A 391 -19.31 -12.13 -5.87
N CYS A 392 -18.69 -12.82 -6.83
CA CYS A 392 -17.25 -13.06 -6.86
C CYS A 392 -16.46 -11.74 -7.00
N ILE A 393 -16.93 -10.78 -7.80
CA ILE A 393 -16.32 -9.46 -7.92
C ILE A 393 -16.37 -8.72 -6.58
N ASP A 394 -17.49 -8.75 -5.86
CA ASP A 394 -17.59 -8.11 -4.53
C ASP A 394 -16.65 -8.76 -3.52
N MET A 395 -16.61 -10.09 -3.48
CA MET A 395 -15.67 -10.83 -2.62
C MET A 395 -14.19 -10.56 -2.97
N ALA A 396 -13.87 -10.41 -4.25
CA ALA A 396 -12.52 -10.07 -4.70
C ALA A 396 -12.11 -8.66 -4.25
N LYS A 397 -13.00 -7.67 -4.36
CA LYS A 397 -12.77 -6.30 -3.89
C LYS A 397 -12.45 -6.23 -2.39
N ARG A 398 -13.05 -7.11 -1.58
CA ARG A 398 -12.82 -7.22 -0.15
C ARG A 398 -11.62 -8.10 0.21
N GLY A 399 -10.99 -8.70 -0.79
CA GLY A 399 -9.78 -9.49 -0.61
C GLY A 399 -10.00 -10.93 -0.16
N PHE A 400 -11.20 -11.47 -0.25
CA PHE A 400 -11.50 -12.86 0.15
C PHE A 400 -11.10 -13.89 -0.90
N ILE A 401 -11.13 -13.52 -2.17
CA ILE A 401 -10.78 -14.41 -3.29
C ILE A 401 -9.88 -13.69 -4.30
N PHE A 402 -9.17 -14.46 -5.09
CA PHE A 402 -8.68 -14.03 -6.39
C PHE A 402 -9.71 -14.38 -7.45
N TYR A 403 -10.03 -13.43 -8.31
CA TYR A 403 -10.91 -13.66 -9.45
C TYR A 403 -10.18 -13.32 -10.75
N ASP A 404 -9.93 -14.34 -11.57
CA ASP A 404 -9.40 -14.21 -12.93
C ASP A 404 -10.57 -14.12 -13.91
N GLN A 405 -10.88 -12.91 -14.36
CA GLN A 405 -11.96 -12.65 -15.30
C GLN A 405 -11.71 -13.31 -16.67
N SER A 406 -10.47 -13.40 -17.11
CA SER A 406 -10.12 -13.96 -18.42
C SER A 406 -10.39 -15.46 -18.48
N LYS A 407 -10.20 -16.15 -17.36
CA LYS A 407 -10.46 -17.58 -17.22
C LYS A 407 -11.86 -17.87 -16.66
N GLN A 408 -12.54 -16.88 -16.07
CA GLN A 408 -13.75 -17.03 -15.27
C GLN A 408 -13.52 -17.99 -14.10
N GLU A 409 -12.39 -17.83 -13.40
CA GLU A 409 -11.91 -18.74 -12.37
C GLU A 409 -11.74 -18.01 -11.04
N VAL A 410 -12.16 -18.65 -9.97
CA VAL A 410 -12.05 -18.19 -8.60
C VAL A 410 -11.00 -19.00 -7.88
N THR A 411 -10.13 -18.35 -7.10
CA THR A 411 -9.26 -19.00 -6.11
C THR A 411 -9.55 -18.41 -4.73
N ILE A 412 -9.92 -19.26 -3.79
CA ILE A 412 -10.19 -18.86 -2.40
C ILE A 412 -8.89 -18.51 -1.71
N LYS A 413 -8.89 -17.39 -0.98
CA LYS A 413 -7.76 -16.98 -0.14
C LYS A 413 -7.91 -17.48 1.29
N GLN A 414 -6.77 -17.65 1.96
CA GLN A 414 -6.73 -18.00 3.39
C GLN A 414 -7.56 -17.03 4.25
N LYS A 415 -7.60 -15.72 3.91
CA LYS A 415 -8.42 -14.70 4.57
C LYS A 415 -9.91 -15.11 4.67
N THR A 416 -10.45 -15.82 3.69
CA THR A 416 -11.84 -16.32 3.74
C THR A 416 -12.06 -17.31 4.88
N MET A 417 -11.13 -18.28 5.04
CA MET A 417 -11.19 -19.26 6.10
C MET A 417 -10.97 -18.62 7.46
N ASP A 418 -9.98 -17.73 7.53
CA ASP A 418 -9.63 -16.99 8.74
C ASP A 418 -10.80 -16.15 9.24
N TYR A 419 -11.52 -15.47 8.33
CA TYR A 419 -12.66 -14.62 8.67
C TYR A 419 -13.83 -15.42 9.26
N ILE A 420 -14.12 -16.59 8.68
CA ILE A 420 -15.14 -17.52 9.20
C ILE A 420 -14.75 -18.06 10.58
N ASP A 421 -13.50 -18.48 10.74
CA ASP A 421 -13.01 -19.07 11.99
C ASP A 421 -12.84 -18.01 13.10
N SER A 422 -12.51 -16.75 12.75
CA SER A 422 -12.48 -15.62 13.69
C SER A 422 -13.86 -15.28 14.21
N TYR A 423 -14.87 -15.21 13.33
CA TYR A 423 -16.27 -15.02 13.75
C TYR A 423 -16.76 -16.14 14.68
N ALA A 424 -16.33 -17.36 14.45
CA ALA A 424 -16.64 -18.52 15.27
C ALA A 424 -15.82 -18.60 16.58
N GLY A 425 -14.93 -17.65 16.84
CA GLY A 425 -14.03 -17.64 18.01
C GLY A 425 -12.97 -18.75 18.00
N LYS A 426 -12.69 -19.35 16.83
CA LYS A 426 -11.75 -20.47 16.67
C LYS A 426 -10.34 -20.02 16.31
N LYS A 427 -10.20 -18.83 15.75
CA LYS A 427 -8.93 -18.26 15.32
C LYS A 427 -8.76 -16.86 15.90
N ASP A 428 -7.56 -16.58 16.40
CA ASP A 428 -7.15 -15.24 16.81
C ASP A 428 -6.99 -14.32 15.61
N TYR A 429 -7.29 -13.05 15.77
CA TYR A 429 -7.25 -12.02 14.74
C TYR A 429 -6.71 -10.70 15.30
N ASP A 430 -6.48 -9.72 14.45
CA ASP A 430 -6.15 -8.35 14.85
C ASP A 430 -7.07 -7.32 14.18
N VAL A 431 -7.01 -6.08 14.66
CA VAL A 431 -7.77 -4.93 14.14
C VAL A 431 -6.86 -3.89 13.47
N ILE A 432 -5.64 -4.28 13.12
CA ILE A 432 -4.61 -3.36 12.62
C ILE A 432 -4.93 -2.92 11.20
N SER A 433 -5.24 -1.64 11.07
CA SER A 433 -5.55 -0.97 9.82
C SER A 433 -4.85 0.40 9.82
N ILE A 434 -4.02 0.65 8.80
CA ILE A 434 -3.24 1.86 8.65
C ILE A 434 -3.81 2.67 7.50
N PHE A 435 -4.53 3.74 7.82
CA PHE A 435 -5.09 4.66 6.84
C PHE A 435 -4.13 5.81 6.59
N SER A 436 -3.84 6.06 5.32
CA SER A 436 -3.00 7.15 4.84
C SER A 436 -3.82 8.14 4.04
N GLU A 437 -3.81 9.39 4.45
CA GLU A 437 -4.38 10.50 3.68
C GLU A 437 -3.32 11.58 3.45
N THR A 438 -3.04 11.89 2.18
CA THR A 438 -2.02 12.87 1.81
C THR A 438 -2.56 13.90 0.84
N ARG A 439 -1.89 15.07 0.79
CA ARG A 439 -2.15 16.12 -0.20
C ARG A 439 -0.89 16.37 -1.02
N ALA A 440 -1.09 16.80 -2.28
CA ALA A 440 0.02 17.18 -3.14
C ALA A 440 0.95 18.19 -2.44
N PRO A 441 2.29 18.06 -2.52
CA PRO A 441 3.05 17.11 -3.36
C PRO A 441 3.37 15.75 -2.69
N VAL A 442 2.93 15.51 -1.46
CA VAL A 442 3.29 14.31 -0.69
C VAL A 442 2.57 13.07 -1.23
N ASP A 443 3.31 12.00 -1.49
CA ASP A 443 2.78 10.70 -1.88
C ASP A 443 2.43 9.84 -0.66
N ASN A 444 1.53 8.85 -0.83
CA ASN A 444 1.05 8.02 0.27
C ASN A 444 2.13 7.12 0.85
N ALA A 445 2.95 6.49 0.01
CA ALA A 445 4.03 5.66 0.52
C ALA A 445 5.19 5.50 -0.46
N PHE A 446 6.35 5.09 0.08
CA PHE A 446 7.58 4.76 -0.65
C PHE A 446 8.08 3.39 -0.21
N LEU A 447 8.22 2.48 -1.18
CA LEU A 447 8.86 1.19 -0.96
C LEU A 447 10.35 1.31 -1.27
N ASP A 448 11.22 1.21 -0.26
CA ASP A 448 12.66 1.13 -0.46
C ASP A 448 13.03 -0.25 -1.02
N LEU A 449 13.69 -0.27 -2.17
CA LEU A 449 14.03 -1.51 -2.87
C LEU A 449 15.34 -2.15 -2.34
N LYS A 450 15.95 -1.60 -1.30
CA LYS A 450 17.15 -2.16 -0.67
C LYS A 450 16.78 -3.18 0.41
N ASP A 451 15.88 -2.81 1.31
CA ASP A 451 15.47 -3.61 2.47
C ASP A 451 13.96 -3.89 2.48
N PHE A 452 13.24 -3.41 1.47
CA PHE A 452 11.80 -3.52 1.28
C PHE A 452 10.96 -2.86 2.38
N SER A 453 11.54 -1.93 3.14
CA SER A 453 10.75 -1.12 4.07
C SER A 453 9.78 -0.21 3.32
N LEU A 454 8.57 -0.05 3.86
CA LEU A 454 7.52 0.78 3.29
C LEU A 454 7.27 1.97 4.21
N THR A 455 7.75 3.16 3.80
CA THR A 455 7.45 4.40 4.51
C THR A 455 6.06 4.88 4.10
N VAL A 456 5.14 4.98 5.06
CA VAL A 456 3.75 5.42 4.86
C VAL A 456 3.58 6.79 5.47
N ASN A 457 3.10 7.75 4.67
CA ASN A 457 2.82 9.13 5.05
C ASN A 457 1.32 9.36 5.29
N GLY A 458 0.97 10.45 5.96
CA GLY A 458 -0.43 10.85 6.19
C GLY A 458 -1.18 9.92 7.15
N VAL A 459 -0.49 9.27 8.07
CA VAL A 459 -1.07 8.38 9.09
C VAL A 459 -1.38 9.21 10.34
N GLU A 460 -2.64 9.39 10.67
CA GLU A 460 -3.05 10.14 11.86
C GLU A 460 -3.03 9.28 13.13
N SER A 461 -3.56 8.07 13.03
CA SER A 461 -3.62 7.13 14.15
C SER A 461 -3.64 5.69 13.65
N ILE A 462 -3.25 4.76 14.51
CA ILE A 462 -3.32 3.31 14.28
C ILE A 462 -3.87 2.68 15.56
N PHE A 463 -5.01 2.00 15.45
CA PHE A 463 -5.56 1.19 16.53
C PHE A 463 -4.91 -0.20 16.51
N ILE A 464 -4.33 -0.60 17.63
CA ILE A 464 -3.61 -1.88 17.74
C ILE A 464 -4.46 -2.92 18.44
N SER A 465 -5.18 -2.51 19.48
CA SER A 465 -6.05 -3.37 20.26
C SER A 465 -7.19 -2.54 20.85
N ASP A 466 -8.42 -2.93 20.54
CA ASP A 466 -9.61 -2.30 21.11
C ASP A 466 -9.85 -2.79 22.54
N SER A 467 -9.64 -4.08 22.80
CA SER A 467 -9.83 -4.69 24.13
C SER A 467 -8.89 -4.11 25.19
N GLN A 468 -7.65 -3.79 24.80
CA GLN A 468 -6.61 -3.23 25.66
C GLN A 468 -6.48 -1.70 25.55
N LYS A 469 -7.35 -1.07 24.74
CA LYS A 469 -7.36 0.39 24.50
C LYS A 469 -5.99 0.94 24.08
N VAL A 470 -5.31 0.24 23.14
CA VAL A 470 -3.97 0.65 22.65
C VAL A 470 -4.06 1.28 21.28
N ALA A 471 -3.63 2.55 21.20
CA ALA A 471 -3.57 3.33 19.96
C ALA A 471 -2.23 4.08 19.81
N ILE A 472 -1.82 4.30 18.59
CA ILE A 472 -0.57 4.97 18.22
C ILE A 472 -0.89 6.23 17.42
N PHE A 473 -0.20 7.34 17.73
CA PHE A 473 -0.35 8.64 17.09
C PHE A 473 1.03 9.13 16.60
N PRO A 474 1.40 8.89 15.34
CA PRO A 474 2.68 9.32 14.80
C PRO A 474 2.78 10.85 14.74
N SER A 475 3.83 11.45 15.33
CA SER A 475 3.99 12.91 15.42
C SER A 475 4.12 13.59 14.06
N ASN A 476 4.81 12.95 13.10
CA ASN A 476 5.01 13.43 11.74
C ASN A 476 4.01 12.83 10.75
N LYS A 477 2.95 12.18 11.24
CA LYS A 477 1.99 11.41 10.43
C LYS A 477 2.68 10.40 9.51
N GLN A 478 3.79 9.81 9.98
CA GLN A 478 4.63 8.89 9.20
C GLN A 478 5.01 7.67 10.03
N ILE A 479 4.97 6.51 9.37
CA ILE A 479 5.51 5.25 9.91
C ILE A 479 6.40 4.57 8.89
N VAL A 480 7.27 3.67 9.35
CA VAL A 480 8.09 2.81 8.49
C VAL A 480 7.69 1.36 8.77
N LEU A 481 6.89 0.80 7.86
CA LEU A 481 6.43 -0.58 7.91
C LEU A 481 7.53 -1.52 7.41
N GLY A 482 7.86 -2.52 8.20
CA GLY A 482 8.83 -3.56 7.89
C GLY A 482 8.16 -4.92 7.68
N LYS A 483 8.96 -5.99 7.72
CA LYS A 483 8.49 -7.36 7.52
C LYS A 483 7.48 -7.76 8.61
N ASN A 484 6.44 -8.52 8.21
CA ASN A 484 5.44 -9.09 9.11
C ASN A 484 4.77 -8.07 10.04
N LYS A 485 4.26 -6.97 9.45
CA LYS A 485 3.47 -5.95 10.17
C LYS A 485 4.21 -5.22 11.30
N GLN A 486 5.53 -5.44 11.48
CA GLN A 486 6.30 -4.61 12.39
C GLN A 486 6.49 -3.21 11.82
N PHE A 487 6.48 -2.18 12.64
CA PHE A 487 6.75 -0.83 12.17
C PHE A 487 7.44 0.06 13.22
N LYS A 488 8.08 1.12 12.74
CA LYS A 488 8.75 2.14 13.53
C LYS A 488 8.07 3.47 13.35
N PHE A 489 8.05 4.27 14.41
CA PHE A 489 7.47 5.61 14.41
C PHE A 489 8.04 6.48 15.53
N ASP A 490 7.86 7.79 15.40
CA ASP A 490 8.02 8.78 16.46
C ASP A 490 6.62 9.30 16.80
N GLY A 491 6.32 9.56 18.08
CA GLY A 491 5.03 10.10 18.45
C GLY A 491 4.52 9.67 19.81
N ALA A 492 3.19 9.46 19.91
CA ALA A 492 2.54 9.07 21.14
C ALA A 492 1.97 7.64 21.02
N VAL A 493 1.98 6.94 22.16
CA VAL A 493 1.31 5.66 22.39
C VAL A 493 0.35 5.82 23.56
N LEU A 494 -0.93 5.67 23.30
CA LEU A 494 -1.95 5.54 24.32
C LEU A 494 -2.12 4.05 24.65
N ALA A 495 -2.06 3.69 25.91
CA ALA A 495 -2.31 2.33 26.39
C ALA A 495 -3.10 2.41 27.69
N GLY A 496 -4.40 2.11 27.62
CA GLY A 496 -5.31 2.27 28.73
C GLY A 496 -5.30 3.68 29.31
N LEU A 497 -4.85 3.82 30.55
CA LEU A 497 -4.76 5.11 31.26
C LEU A 497 -3.41 5.83 31.11
N PHE A 498 -2.46 5.24 30.35
CA PHE A 498 -1.10 5.75 30.21
C PHE A 498 -0.84 6.25 28.79
N THR A 499 -0.11 7.35 28.69
CA THR A 499 0.32 7.92 27.40
C THR A 499 1.82 8.14 27.40
N PHE A 500 2.52 7.57 26.42
CA PHE A 500 3.97 7.69 26.24
C PHE A 500 4.27 8.56 25.04
N PHE A 501 5.12 9.58 25.20
CA PHE A 501 5.59 10.43 24.14
C PHE A 501 7.08 10.21 23.91
N GLY A 502 7.52 10.09 22.65
CA GLY A 502 8.93 9.89 22.39
C GLY A 502 9.25 9.56 20.93
N LYS A 503 10.43 8.97 20.75
CA LYS A 503 10.99 8.66 19.43
C LYS A 503 11.54 7.26 19.37
N ASN A 504 11.75 6.78 18.12
CA ASN A 504 12.27 5.44 17.84
C ASN A 504 11.43 4.32 18.47
N PHE A 505 10.14 4.50 18.53
CA PHE A 505 9.23 3.45 18.98
C PHE A 505 9.10 2.37 17.91
N GLN A 506 9.05 1.13 18.33
CA GLN A 506 8.96 -0.01 17.43
C GLN A 506 7.88 -0.99 17.90
N PHE A 507 6.83 -1.12 17.09
CA PHE A 507 5.83 -2.18 17.25
C PHE A 507 6.35 -3.49 16.68
N SER A 508 6.20 -4.57 17.41
CA SER A 508 6.53 -5.94 17.02
C SER A 508 5.28 -6.81 17.05
N TYR A 509 4.83 -7.23 15.88
CA TYR A 509 3.60 -8.00 15.73
C TYR A 509 3.68 -9.40 16.35
N ASP A 510 4.82 -10.10 16.19
CA ASP A 510 4.98 -11.47 16.66
C ASP A 510 4.94 -11.59 18.18
N THR A 511 5.47 -10.59 18.87
CA THR A 511 5.49 -10.53 20.34
C THR A 511 4.40 -9.65 20.91
N PHE A 512 3.58 -9.04 20.08
CA PHE A 512 2.50 -8.12 20.34
C PHE A 512 2.86 -7.07 21.39
N LYS A 513 3.97 -6.40 21.18
CA LYS A 513 4.52 -5.38 22.08
C LYS A 513 5.08 -4.16 21.34
N ILE A 514 5.20 -3.05 22.04
CA ILE A 514 5.89 -1.85 21.57
C ILE A 514 7.16 -1.67 22.42
N ASN A 515 8.31 -1.62 21.75
CA ASN A 515 9.57 -1.21 22.36
C ASN A 515 9.64 0.32 22.32
N LEU A 516 9.64 0.95 23.47
CA LEU A 516 9.68 2.39 23.70
C LEU A 516 11.14 2.76 24.02
N GLN A 517 11.96 3.03 23.01
CA GLN A 517 13.43 3.17 23.19
C GLN A 517 13.86 4.54 23.68
N SER A 518 13.16 5.60 23.36
CA SER A 518 13.48 6.97 23.73
C SER A 518 12.22 7.70 24.12
N ILE A 519 11.87 7.62 25.41
CA ILE A 519 10.66 8.22 25.96
C ILE A 519 11.00 9.59 26.50
N ASP A 520 10.42 10.64 25.92
CA ASP A 520 10.56 12.00 26.39
C ASP A 520 9.71 12.24 27.67
N SER A 521 8.48 11.69 27.69
CA SER A 521 7.58 11.80 28.84
C SER A 521 6.53 10.69 28.86
N MET A 522 6.12 10.31 30.07
CA MET A 522 4.95 9.48 30.35
C MET A 522 3.96 10.29 31.18
N HIS A 523 2.74 10.37 30.68
CA HIS A 523 1.59 10.90 31.39
C HIS A 523 0.70 9.74 31.82
N LEU A 524 0.15 9.80 32.98
CA LEU A 524 -0.69 8.73 33.52
C LEU A 524 -1.95 9.28 34.18
N ALA A 525 -3.01 8.52 34.11
CA ALA A 525 -4.20 8.66 34.92
C ALA A 525 -4.36 7.39 35.80
N VAL A 526 -5.13 7.48 36.81
CA VAL A 526 -5.46 6.36 37.69
C VAL A 526 -6.95 6.35 37.98
N GLU A 527 -7.54 5.19 38.22
CA GLU A 527 -8.94 5.08 38.65
C GLU A 527 -9.08 5.44 40.10
N THR A 528 -10.13 6.22 40.43
CA THR A 528 -10.51 6.54 41.77
C THR A 528 -11.58 5.57 42.30
N GLU A 529 -11.86 5.60 43.59
CA GLU A 529 -12.97 4.83 44.17
C GLU A 529 -14.35 5.45 43.84
N GLU A 530 -14.37 6.66 43.26
CA GLU A 530 -15.61 7.33 42.87
C GLU A 530 -16.10 6.78 41.52
N LEU A 531 -17.42 6.63 41.40
CA LEU A 531 -18.05 6.13 40.18
C LEU A 531 -18.83 7.24 39.49
N ASP A 532 -18.86 7.19 38.15
CA ASP A 532 -19.70 8.05 37.33
C ASP A 532 -21.19 7.61 37.37
N GLU A 533 -22.05 8.36 36.67
CA GLU A 533 -23.50 8.07 36.59
C GLU A 533 -23.81 6.68 35.99
N TYR A 534 -22.87 6.07 35.31
CA TYR A 534 -23.00 4.76 34.66
C TYR A 534 -22.36 3.62 35.47
N GLY A 535 -21.72 3.95 36.61
CA GLY A 535 -21.04 2.97 37.47
C GLY A 535 -19.59 2.65 37.06
N ASN A 536 -18.96 3.45 36.19
CA ASN A 536 -17.55 3.32 35.86
C ASN A 536 -16.69 4.14 36.83
N ALA A 537 -15.48 3.66 37.15
CA ALA A 537 -14.52 4.41 37.92
C ALA A 537 -14.10 5.71 37.25
N ILE A 538 -14.02 6.80 38.02
CA ILE A 538 -13.59 8.10 37.45
C ILE A 538 -12.06 8.11 37.33
N ALA A 539 -11.55 8.44 36.14
CA ALA A 539 -10.12 8.58 35.90
C ALA A 539 -9.60 9.92 36.39
N LEU A 540 -8.57 9.88 37.24
CA LEU A 540 -7.87 11.02 37.78
C LEU A 540 -6.53 11.23 37.05
N TYR A 541 -6.37 12.35 36.38
CA TYR A 541 -5.09 12.70 35.73
C TYR A 541 -4.05 13.14 36.75
N ILE A 542 -2.85 12.55 36.63
CA ILE A 542 -1.71 12.88 37.50
C ILE A 542 -0.94 14.07 36.90
N ASN A 543 -0.76 15.12 37.71
CA ASN A 543 -0.12 16.37 37.29
C ASN A 543 1.40 16.31 37.26
N SER A 544 2.01 15.15 37.50
CA SER A 544 3.45 14.93 37.40
C SER A 544 3.82 14.22 36.13
N VAL A 545 4.85 14.70 35.44
CA VAL A 545 5.43 14.09 34.25
C VAL A 545 6.57 13.18 34.66
N VAL A 546 6.54 11.92 34.22
CA VAL A 546 7.63 10.98 34.43
C VAL A 546 8.46 10.91 33.15
N GLU A 547 9.74 11.25 33.25
CA GLU A 547 10.69 11.10 32.15
C GLU A 547 11.33 9.71 32.22
N LEU A 548 11.11 8.90 31.18
CA LEU A 548 11.61 7.53 31.10
C LEU A 548 12.73 7.45 30.07
N GLY A 549 13.75 6.63 30.32
CA GLY A 549 14.77 6.34 29.33
C GLY A 549 14.24 5.36 28.28
N SER A 550 13.80 4.19 28.72
CA SER A 550 13.25 3.13 27.86
C SER A 550 12.30 2.21 28.62
N ALA A 551 11.31 1.66 27.88
CA ALA A 551 10.35 0.68 28.41
C ALA A 551 9.89 -0.29 27.32
N GLN A 552 9.22 -1.34 27.75
CA GLN A 552 8.48 -2.27 26.88
C GLN A 552 7.01 -2.25 27.30
N LEU A 553 6.13 -2.03 26.32
CA LEU A 553 4.69 -2.14 26.48
C LEU A 553 4.23 -3.45 25.85
N TYR A 554 3.83 -4.42 26.66
CA TYR A 554 3.18 -5.66 26.24
C TYR A 554 1.68 -5.38 26.15
N ILE A 555 1.13 -5.47 24.95
CA ILE A 555 -0.25 -5.08 24.67
C ILE A 555 -1.21 -6.16 25.17
N ASP A 556 -0.97 -7.41 24.75
CA ASP A 556 -1.68 -8.61 25.15
C ASP A 556 -0.79 -9.84 24.92
N ASP A 557 -1.28 -11.05 25.24
CA ASP A 557 -0.61 -12.30 24.85
C ASP A 557 -0.48 -12.38 23.31
N PRO A 558 0.66 -12.79 22.78
CA PRO A 558 0.85 -12.93 21.33
C PRO A 558 -0.16 -13.81 20.61
N ASN A 559 -0.87 -14.69 21.31
CA ASN A 559 -1.93 -15.56 20.78
C ASN A 559 -3.34 -15.09 21.19
N ASN A 560 -3.48 -13.84 21.62
CA ASN A 560 -4.74 -13.22 22.03
C ASN A 560 -4.87 -11.78 21.52
N LYS A 561 -4.39 -11.50 20.29
CA LYS A 561 -4.40 -10.14 19.73
C LYS A 561 -5.80 -9.56 19.57
N SER A 562 -6.79 -10.43 19.39
CA SER A 562 -8.21 -10.10 19.33
C SER A 562 -8.83 -9.74 20.68
N GLY A 563 -8.17 -10.08 21.80
CA GLY A 563 -8.73 -9.91 23.12
C GLY A 563 -9.92 -10.85 23.44
N LEU A 564 -10.08 -11.95 22.69
CA LEU A 564 -11.16 -12.95 22.94
C LEU A 564 -11.07 -13.57 24.32
N LYS A 565 -9.87 -13.68 24.87
CA LYS A 565 -9.64 -14.13 26.25
C LYS A 565 -9.39 -12.90 27.11
N SER A 566 -10.18 -12.73 28.19
CA SER A 566 -9.89 -11.69 29.17
C SER A 566 -8.68 -12.09 30.01
N LEU A 567 -7.56 -11.43 29.78
CA LEU A 567 -6.30 -11.61 30.51
C LEU A 567 -6.02 -10.34 31.31
N SER A 568 -6.42 -10.34 32.56
CA SER A 568 -6.47 -9.15 33.44
C SER A 568 -5.11 -8.49 33.74
N GLN A 569 -3.97 -9.18 33.46
CA GLN A 569 -2.66 -8.57 33.65
C GLN A 569 -2.25 -7.58 32.56
N TYR A 570 -2.86 -7.64 31.36
CA TYR A 570 -2.53 -6.75 30.25
C TYR A 570 -3.39 -5.48 30.23
N PRO A 571 -2.88 -4.38 29.64
CA PRO A 571 -1.52 -4.17 29.12
C PRO A 571 -0.48 -4.04 30.24
N ILE A 572 0.78 -4.44 29.94
CA ILE A 572 1.88 -4.41 30.90
C ILE A 572 2.95 -3.42 30.42
N VAL A 573 3.34 -2.50 31.30
CA VAL A 573 4.51 -1.63 31.06
C VAL A 573 5.67 -2.11 31.93
N ASN A 574 6.78 -2.40 31.30
CA ASN A 574 8.03 -2.77 31.95
C ASN A 574 9.10 -1.72 31.63
N SER A 575 9.42 -0.87 32.62
CA SER A 575 10.54 0.06 32.52
C SER A 575 11.86 -0.69 32.61
N THR A 576 12.74 -0.50 31.61
CA THR A 576 14.04 -1.19 31.53
C THR A 576 15.20 -0.34 32.02
N SER A 577 14.96 0.93 32.36
CA SER A 577 15.94 1.87 32.87
C SER A 577 15.34 2.71 34.01
N SER A 578 16.18 3.38 34.79
CA SER A 578 15.72 4.36 35.78
C SER A 578 14.94 5.48 35.10
N SER A 579 13.94 5.99 35.79
CA SER A 579 13.07 7.08 35.36
C SER A 579 13.20 8.25 36.32
N TYR A 580 12.73 9.43 35.93
CA TYR A 580 12.95 10.63 36.71
C TYR A 580 11.68 11.48 36.79
N ILE A 581 11.45 12.10 37.94
CA ILE A 581 10.55 13.22 38.09
C ILE A 581 11.37 14.43 38.49
N PHE A 582 11.27 15.48 37.68
CA PHE A 582 11.93 16.76 37.96
C PHE A 582 10.91 17.75 38.46
N TYR A 583 11.31 18.56 39.41
CA TYR A 583 10.46 19.57 40.08
C TYR A 583 10.79 21.00 39.65
N ASP A 584 11.53 21.15 38.55
CA ASP A 584 11.98 22.44 37.99
C ASP A 584 10.86 23.28 37.34
N LYS A 585 9.71 22.65 37.08
CA LYS A 585 8.55 23.26 36.41
C LYS A 585 7.28 23.29 37.27
N ILE A 586 7.41 23.27 38.58
CA ILE A 586 6.24 23.43 39.48
C ILE A 586 5.64 24.81 39.24
N GLU A 587 4.33 24.89 39.02
CA GLU A 587 3.58 26.13 38.79
C GLU A 587 3.76 27.10 39.95
N GLY A 588 4.25 28.32 39.66
CA GLY A 588 4.56 29.34 40.64
C GLY A 588 5.92 29.16 41.33
N LEU A 589 6.67 28.09 41.01
CA LEU A 589 8.01 27.82 41.56
C LEU A 589 9.02 27.46 40.42
N GLU A 590 8.77 27.93 39.21
CA GLU A 590 9.57 27.59 38.05
C GLU A 590 11.03 27.98 38.21
N GLY A 591 11.92 27.02 38.06
CA GLY A 591 13.38 27.21 38.20
C GLY A 591 13.90 27.42 39.61
N VAL A 592 13.05 27.38 40.64
CA VAL A 592 13.44 27.40 42.05
C VAL A 592 14.23 26.15 42.40
N TYR A 593 13.67 24.98 42.10
CA TYR A 593 14.39 23.71 42.22
C TYR A 593 15.13 23.42 40.95
N LYS A 594 16.45 23.22 41.03
CA LYS A 594 17.27 22.95 39.86
C LYS A 594 17.20 21.47 39.46
N ARG A 595 17.06 21.23 38.18
CA ARG A 595 16.95 19.90 37.61
C ARG A 595 18.13 18.98 37.94
N ASP A 596 19.35 19.55 38.07
CA ASP A 596 20.59 18.79 38.21
C ASP A 596 20.78 18.19 39.61
N ASP A 597 20.15 18.76 40.63
CA ASP A 597 20.35 18.38 42.02
C ASP A 597 19.06 18.14 42.82
N PHE A 598 17.88 18.50 42.26
CA PHE A 598 16.58 18.35 42.94
C PHE A 598 15.62 17.56 42.05
N TYR A 599 15.55 16.26 42.27
CA TYR A 599 14.75 15.34 41.47
C TYR A 599 14.49 14.03 42.22
N PHE A 600 13.56 13.22 41.70
CA PHE A 600 13.33 11.87 42.16
C PHE A 600 13.79 10.89 41.06
N ARG A 601 14.69 9.97 41.38
CA ARG A 601 15.12 8.87 40.52
C ARG A 601 14.32 7.63 40.87
N ILE A 602 13.47 7.19 39.95
CA ILE A 602 12.63 6.02 40.10
C ILE A 602 13.44 4.77 39.69
N ASP A 603 13.41 3.74 40.52
CA ASP A 603 13.94 2.41 40.16
C ASP A 603 13.15 1.82 38.98
N PRO A 604 13.72 0.90 38.14
CA PRO A 604 12.95 0.16 37.15
C PRO A 604 11.72 -0.50 37.75
N PHE A 605 10.60 -0.41 37.05
CA PHE A 605 9.29 -0.86 37.55
C PHE A 605 8.51 -1.65 36.49
N THR A 606 7.54 -2.43 36.95
CA THR A 606 6.55 -3.11 36.10
C THR A 606 5.16 -2.72 36.60
N PHE A 607 4.31 -2.27 35.69
CA PHE A 607 2.88 -2.05 35.93
C PHE A 607 2.07 -3.00 35.07
N GLU A 608 1.17 -3.72 35.69
CA GLU A 608 0.19 -4.61 35.05
C GLU A 608 -1.18 -3.95 35.07
N ASN A 609 -2.08 -4.35 34.15
CA ASN A 609 -3.48 -3.89 34.13
C ASN A 609 -3.60 -2.35 34.03
N ILE A 610 -2.78 -1.72 33.17
CA ILE A 610 -2.70 -0.25 33.11
C ILE A 610 -3.93 0.42 32.50
N ASP A 611 -4.89 -0.33 32.01
CA ASP A 611 -6.20 0.17 31.56
C ASP A 611 -7.23 0.32 32.72
N HIS A 612 -6.95 -0.29 33.91
CA HIS A 612 -7.74 -0.22 35.13
C HIS A 612 -6.86 -0.04 36.35
N TYR A 613 -5.84 0.81 36.29
CA TYR A 613 -4.86 0.98 37.36
C TYR A 613 -5.39 1.94 38.45
N SER A 614 -5.49 1.47 39.68
CA SER A 614 -6.05 2.27 40.76
C SER A 614 -5.04 3.22 41.43
N SER A 615 -5.52 4.33 41.99
CA SER A 615 -4.68 5.31 42.67
C SER A 615 -3.97 4.72 43.92
N SER A 616 -4.56 3.74 44.57
CA SER A 616 -3.97 3.06 45.74
C SER A 616 -2.84 2.10 45.38
N GLU A 617 -2.84 1.58 44.14
CA GLU A 617 -1.79 0.67 43.64
C GLU A 617 -0.56 1.43 43.16
N LEU A 618 -0.70 2.73 42.81
CA LEU A 618 0.40 3.53 42.27
C LEU A 618 1.45 3.81 43.33
N ARG A 619 2.51 3.01 43.30
CA ARG A 619 3.64 3.11 44.23
C ARG A 619 4.94 2.87 43.50
N LEU A 620 5.74 3.93 43.33
CA LEU A 620 7.03 3.90 42.67
C LEU A 620 8.15 4.02 43.70
N THR A 621 9.07 3.09 43.71
CA THR A 621 10.24 3.10 44.59
C THR A 621 11.39 3.83 43.93
N GLY A 622 12.17 4.58 44.72
CA GLY A 622 13.34 5.24 44.21
C GLY A 622 14.07 6.10 45.22
N ASP A 623 15.02 6.89 44.78
CA ASP A 623 15.81 7.78 45.61
C ASP A 623 15.43 9.24 45.31
N PHE A 624 15.12 9.99 46.37
CA PHE A 624 14.87 11.41 46.31
C PHE A 624 16.21 12.14 46.54
N TYR A 625 16.56 13.05 45.63
CA TYR A 625 17.70 13.95 45.70
C TYR A 625 17.16 15.34 46.02
N GLY A 626 17.39 15.80 47.23
CA GLY A 626 16.87 17.10 47.74
C GLY A 626 17.84 18.25 47.65
N GLY A 627 18.85 18.15 46.82
CA GLY A 627 19.89 19.17 46.67
C GLY A 627 20.67 19.39 47.95
N ASN A 628 20.83 20.66 48.33
CA ASN A 628 21.45 21.05 49.60
C ASN A 628 20.47 21.08 50.75
N ILE A 629 19.18 20.74 50.55
CA ILE A 629 18.15 20.83 51.57
C ILE A 629 18.18 19.57 52.46
N ILE A 630 18.13 18.39 51.85
CA ILE A 630 18.19 17.11 52.56
C ILE A 630 19.08 16.12 51.81
N GLU A 631 19.75 15.25 52.56
CA GLU A 631 20.56 14.17 51.95
C GLU A 631 19.67 13.21 51.14
N PRO A 632 20.24 12.59 50.09
CA PRO A 632 19.49 11.60 49.32
C PRO A 632 18.89 10.49 50.18
N SER A 633 17.62 10.15 49.95
CA SER A 633 16.91 9.15 50.75
C SER A 633 15.98 8.28 49.89
N LYS A 634 15.88 7.00 50.23
CA LYS A 634 15.00 6.08 49.56
C LYS A 634 13.53 6.32 49.99
N GLN A 635 12.67 6.57 49.05
CA GLN A 635 11.28 6.91 49.25
C GLN A 635 10.34 6.13 48.34
N PHE A 636 9.03 6.21 48.64
CA PHE A 636 7.98 5.71 47.78
C PHE A 636 7.14 6.88 47.27
N LEU A 637 7.10 7.07 45.95
CA LEU A 637 6.15 8.01 45.36
C LEU A 637 4.76 7.40 45.31
N THR A 638 3.80 8.19 45.74
CA THR A 638 2.36 7.90 45.74
C THR A 638 1.60 9.11 45.21
N VAL A 639 0.31 8.92 44.90
CA VAL A 639 -0.56 10.05 44.50
C VAL A 639 -0.84 10.90 45.75
N GLN A 640 -0.60 12.20 45.66
CA GLN A 640 -0.84 13.17 46.72
C GLN A 640 -2.20 13.85 46.51
N GLU A 641 -2.74 14.54 47.56
CA GLU A 641 -4.03 15.24 47.52
C GLU A 641 -4.20 16.25 46.39
N ASN A 642 -3.09 16.81 45.88
CA ASN A 642 -3.08 17.73 44.74
C ASN A 642 -2.92 17.03 43.39
N ASN A 643 -3.15 15.74 43.33
CA ASN A 643 -3.02 14.90 42.10
C ASN A 643 -1.59 14.87 41.51
N SER A 644 -0.57 15.13 42.32
CA SER A 644 0.81 14.98 41.92
C SER A 644 1.44 13.70 42.47
N LEU A 645 2.57 13.27 41.87
CA LEU A 645 3.42 12.23 42.44
C LEU A 645 4.34 12.85 43.47
N GLY A 646 4.30 12.33 44.68
CA GLY A 646 5.10 12.78 45.79
C GLY A 646 5.26 11.73 46.85
N PHE A 647 5.84 12.13 48.00
CA PHE A 647 6.00 11.25 49.11
C PHE A 647 5.71 12.00 50.43
N GLN A 648 5.32 11.27 51.43
CA GLN A 648 5.23 11.73 52.84
C GLN A 648 6.07 10.80 53.68
N MET A 649 6.96 11.38 54.52
CA MET A 649 7.87 10.67 55.39
C MET A 649 7.73 11.17 56.80
N SER A 650 7.42 10.27 57.74
CA SER A 650 7.57 10.52 59.17
C SER A 650 9.04 10.51 59.54
N ILE A 651 9.52 11.55 60.21
CA ILE A 651 10.94 11.72 60.56
C ILE A 651 11.23 10.88 61.81
N PRO A 652 12.34 10.11 61.84
CA PRO A 652 12.77 9.35 63.03
C PRO A 652 12.99 10.21 64.24
N GLU A 653 13.02 9.59 65.44
CA GLU A 653 13.17 10.33 66.72
C GLU A 653 14.49 11.10 66.84
N ASP A 654 15.55 10.73 66.14
CA ASP A 654 16.84 11.43 66.03
C ASP A 654 16.82 12.66 65.15
N GLY A 655 15.71 12.89 64.44
CA GLY A 655 15.49 14.03 63.56
C GLY A 655 16.12 13.90 62.16
N LEU A 656 15.65 14.74 61.26
CA LEU A 656 16.17 14.90 59.89
C LEU A 656 17.06 16.14 59.79
N LYS A 657 18.33 15.93 59.47
CA LYS A 657 19.25 17.04 59.19
C LYS A 657 18.89 17.72 57.90
N ILE A 658 18.77 19.05 57.93
CA ILE A 658 18.47 19.89 56.77
C ILE A 658 19.59 20.96 56.59
N TYR A 659 19.81 21.38 55.33
CA TYR A 659 20.82 22.33 54.92
C TYR A 659 22.23 21.98 55.46
N ASP A 660 22.70 20.79 55.11
CA ASP A 660 24.02 20.25 55.51
C ASP A 660 24.16 20.16 57.08
N GLY A 661 23.03 19.90 57.77
CA GLY A 661 23.00 19.75 59.22
C GLY A 661 22.95 21.05 59.99
N LYS A 662 22.73 22.22 59.35
CA LYS A 662 22.54 23.49 60.05
C LYS A 662 21.29 23.51 60.94
N ALA A 663 20.27 22.72 60.59
CA ALA A 663 19.11 22.51 61.45
C ALA A 663 18.67 21.07 61.45
N VAL A 664 17.82 20.72 62.40
CA VAL A 664 17.20 19.36 62.51
C VAL A 664 15.68 19.53 62.61
N LEU A 665 14.98 18.87 61.68
CA LEU A 665 13.53 18.82 61.63
C LEU A 665 13.04 17.53 62.31
N PHE A 666 11.93 17.60 63.02
CA PHE A 666 11.24 16.48 63.67
C PHE A 666 9.76 16.51 63.29
N ASP A 667 9.13 15.34 63.13
CA ASP A 667 7.76 15.02 62.82
C ASP A 667 7.58 14.59 61.34
N GLN A 668 7.31 15.47 60.37
CA GLN A 668 7.02 15.07 59.01
C GLN A 668 7.68 15.97 57.98
N ILE A 669 7.97 15.35 56.80
CA ILE A 669 8.34 16.07 55.58
C ILE A 669 7.62 15.40 54.41
N HIS A 670 7.13 16.21 53.46
CA HIS A 670 6.48 15.71 52.25
C HIS A 670 6.90 16.52 51.02
N MET A 671 6.90 15.86 49.91
CA MET A 671 7.16 16.46 48.58
C MET A 671 5.94 16.30 47.68
N SER A 672 5.56 17.35 47.00
CA SER A 672 4.49 17.34 45.99
C SER A 672 4.70 18.48 44.97
N ASN A 673 3.74 18.72 44.08
CA ASN A 673 3.75 19.91 43.21
C ASN A 673 3.47 21.23 44.01
N LYS A 674 3.51 21.22 45.31
CA LYS A 674 3.59 22.43 46.14
C LYS A 674 5.00 22.71 46.66
N GLY A 675 5.95 21.88 46.29
CA GLY A 675 7.33 21.91 46.76
C GLY A 675 7.58 20.99 47.96
N LEU A 676 8.77 21.14 48.54
CA LEU A 676 9.21 20.42 49.73
C LEU A 676 8.71 21.12 50.98
N ILE A 677 7.85 20.47 51.74
CA ILE A 677 7.18 21.04 52.90
C ILE A 677 7.40 20.13 54.09
N GLY A 678 7.70 20.71 55.25
CA GLY A 678 7.79 20.04 56.54
C GLY A 678 6.83 20.56 57.57
N SER A 679 6.61 19.79 58.65
CA SER A 679 5.85 20.21 59.80
C SER A 679 6.50 19.73 61.10
N GLY A 680 6.03 20.27 62.23
CA GLY A 680 6.49 19.87 63.56
C GLY A 680 7.55 20.82 64.17
N VAL A 681 8.64 20.25 64.70
CA VAL A 681 9.67 20.98 65.45
C VAL A 681 10.94 21.12 64.64
N LEU A 682 11.41 22.36 64.47
CA LEU A 682 12.72 22.65 63.83
C LEU A 682 13.68 23.23 64.89
N ARG A 683 14.85 22.62 65.03
CA ARG A 683 15.92 23.09 65.91
C ARG A 683 17.07 23.65 65.07
N HIS A 684 17.44 24.90 65.38
CA HIS A 684 18.58 25.60 64.75
C HIS A 684 19.36 26.41 65.78
N LEU A 685 20.65 26.15 65.97
CA LEU A 685 21.45 26.74 67.04
C LEU A 685 20.77 26.55 68.38
N THR A 686 20.49 27.62 69.11
CA THR A 686 19.78 27.66 70.40
C THR A 686 18.24 27.83 70.20
N SER A 687 17.76 27.95 68.97
CA SER A 687 16.34 28.15 68.69
C SER A 687 15.58 26.85 68.50
N THR A 688 14.30 26.87 68.93
CA THR A 688 13.33 25.84 68.63
C THR A 688 12.07 26.50 68.08
N THR A 689 11.66 26.06 66.88
CA THR A 689 10.49 26.57 66.16
C THR A 689 9.47 25.43 66.03
N THR A 690 8.17 25.71 66.22
CA THR A 690 7.09 24.78 65.91
C THR A 690 6.23 25.40 64.83
N SER A 691 5.92 24.62 63.78
CA SER A 691 5.03 25.08 62.71
C SER A 691 4.31 23.90 62.06
N ASP A 692 3.10 24.18 61.53
CA ASP A 692 2.33 23.25 60.72
C ASP A 692 2.86 23.21 59.28
N GLU A 693 3.65 24.24 58.82
CA GLU A 693 4.16 24.32 57.46
C GLU A 693 5.54 25.06 57.40
N TYR A 694 6.57 24.32 57.07
CA TYR A 694 7.87 24.85 56.62
C TYR A 694 8.01 24.66 55.13
N ARG A 695 8.20 25.71 54.35
CA ARG A 695 8.51 25.64 52.94
C ARG A 695 10.00 25.72 52.73
N PHE A 696 10.59 24.64 52.18
CA PHE A 696 12.04 24.55 51.95
C PHE A 696 12.40 24.85 50.49
N PHE A 697 13.30 25.81 50.29
CA PHE A 697 13.86 26.17 49.01
C PHE A 697 15.36 26.00 49.04
N PRO A 698 16.07 25.86 47.89
CA PRO A 698 17.55 25.69 47.88
C PRO A 698 18.32 26.81 48.60
N ASP A 699 17.82 28.04 48.59
CA ASP A 699 18.45 29.21 49.17
C ASP A 699 17.80 29.73 50.45
N SER A 700 16.60 29.25 50.77
CA SER A 700 15.83 29.80 51.89
C SER A 700 14.78 28.82 52.47
N MET A 701 14.34 29.05 53.67
CA MET A 701 13.18 28.42 54.29
C MET A 701 12.21 29.51 54.75
N LEU A 702 10.92 29.29 54.48
CA LEU A 702 9.83 30.16 54.91
C LEU A 702 8.89 29.41 55.85
N THR A 703 8.42 30.04 56.90
CA THR A 703 7.40 29.49 57.77
C THR A 703 6.63 30.58 58.54
N LYS A 704 5.42 30.28 58.88
CA LYS A 704 4.68 30.97 59.94
C LYS A 704 4.70 30.07 61.17
N ALA A 705 5.58 30.42 62.12
CA ALA A 705 5.81 29.63 63.31
C ALA A 705 4.64 29.78 64.31
N ASN A 706 4.08 28.69 64.76
CA ASN A 706 3.12 28.67 65.87
C ASN A 706 3.79 29.15 67.17
N THR A 707 5.01 28.63 67.41
CA THR A 707 5.87 29.07 68.49
C THR A 707 7.32 29.19 68.05
N PHE A 708 8.01 30.17 68.55
CA PHE A 708 9.45 30.38 68.35
C PHE A 708 10.11 30.65 69.71
N ASN A 709 11.15 29.90 70.04
CA ASN A 709 11.90 30.07 71.28
C ASN A 709 13.40 30.08 71.01
N ILE A 710 14.13 31.05 71.52
CA ILE A 710 15.59 31.02 71.68
C ILE A 710 15.89 30.73 73.15
N ALA A 711 16.59 29.64 73.40
CA ALA A 711 17.04 29.33 74.76
C ALA A 711 18.29 30.18 75.09
N ASN A 712 18.36 30.64 76.33
CA ASN A 712 19.57 31.34 76.81
C ASN A 712 20.72 30.33 76.89
N ASP A 713 21.76 30.57 76.19
CA ASP A 713 23.01 29.76 76.13
C ASP A 713 24.06 30.17 77.19
N GLY A 714 23.70 31.12 78.09
CA GLY A 714 24.59 31.66 79.08
C GLY A 714 25.50 32.74 78.58
N THR A 715 25.33 33.16 77.30
CA THR A 715 26.06 34.27 76.69
C THR A 715 25.14 35.47 76.41
N GLU A 716 25.67 36.66 76.21
CA GLU A 716 24.87 37.81 75.78
C GLU A 716 24.52 37.79 74.32
N LEU A 717 25.00 36.81 73.55
CA LEU A 717 24.83 36.71 72.11
C LEU A 717 23.44 36.11 71.75
N PHE A 718 22.91 35.17 72.58
CA PHE A 718 21.61 34.53 72.40
C PHE A 718 20.75 34.73 73.61
N PRO A 719 20.08 35.91 73.77
CA PRO A 719 19.16 36.12 74.89
C PRO A 719 17.92 35.21 74.77
N GLU A 720 17.27 34.95 75.89
CA GLU A 720 15.99 34.25 75.89
C GLU A 720 14.95 35.09 75.17
N LEU A 721 14.32 34.46 74.13
CA LEU A 721 13.28 35.11 73.34
C LEU A 721 12.18 34.10 73.06
N THR A 722 10.94 34.52 73.25
CA THR A 722 9.75 33.73 72.92
C THR A 722 8.80 34.52 72.04
N GLY A 723 8.22 33.87 71.03
CA GLY A 723 7.25 34.47 70.13
C GLY A 723 6.18 33.45 69.70
N THR A 724 4.99 33.94 69.36
CA THR A 724 3.88 33.18 68.75
C THR A 724 3.47 33.87 67.47
N ASP A 725 3.01 33.09 66.44
CA ASP A 725 2.59 33.59 65.12
C ASP A 725 3.64 34.40 64.42
N VAL A 726 4.92 33.98 64.49
CA VAL A 726 6.06 34.67 63.93
C VAL A 726 6.28 34.20 62.47
N GLU A 727 6.27 35.14 61.53
CA GLU A 727 6.75 34.86 60.16
C GLU A 727 8.27 34.80 60.14
N ILE A 728 8.83 33.69 59.72
CA ILE A 728 10.26 33.45 59.70
C ILE A 728 10.75 33.22 58.26
N LYS A 729 11.82 33.91 57.94
CA LYS A 729 12.57 33.67 56.71
C LYS A 729 14.04 33.39 57.09
N TRP A 730 14.51 32.20 56.72
CA TRP A 730 15.88 31.77 56.98
C TRP A 730 16.65 31.61 55.65
N PHE A 731 17.87 32.11 55.62
CA PHE A 731 18.82 32.00 54.52
C PHE A 731 20.04 31.16 54.97
N PRO A 732 19.99 29.83 54.82
CA PRO A 732 21.03 28.94 55.36
C PRO A 732 22.44 29.21 54.76
N GLY A 733 22.52 29.64 53.48
CA GLY A 733 23.79 30.01 52.84
C GLY A 733 24.47 31.23 53.41
N LYS A 734 23.73 32.12 54.09
CA LYS A 734 24.21 33.34 54.73
C LYS A 734 24.25 33.27 56.28
N ASP A 735 23.70 32.16 56.82
CA ASP A 735 23.44 32.00 58.25
C ASP A 735 22.57 33.14 58.84
N GLU A 736 21.60 33.64 58.05
CA GLU A 736 20.69 34.74 58.40
C GLU A 736 19.27 34.20 58.58
N TRP A 737 18.70 34.55 59.76
CA TRP A 737 17.33 34.21 60.14
C TRP A 737 16.57 35.48 60.48
N HIS A 738 15.49 35.78 59.79
CA HIS A 738 14.69 36.98 59.95
C HIS A 738 13.31 36.61 60.50
N GLY A 739 12.96 37.18 61.64
CA GLY A 739 11.63 36.99 62.28
C GLY A 739 10.82 38.28 62.20
N PHE A 740 9.60 38.15 61.64
CA PHE A 740 8.64 39.26 61.55
C PHE A 740 7.44 38.94 62.42
N ASN A 741 7.18 39.82 63.37
CA ASN A 741 6.05 39.67 64.32
C ASN A 741 5.08 40.83 64.15
N THR A 742 3.85 40.56 63.72
CA THR A 742 2.78 41.56 63.51
C THR A 742 2.32 42.25 64.82
N GLY A 743 2.46 41.60 65.96
CA GLY A 743 2.07 42.12 67.29
C GLY A 743 3.21 42.47 68.20
N GLY A 744 4.46 42.39 67.74
CA GLY A 744 5.67 42.56 68.53
C GLY A 744 6.83 43.25 67.80
N LYS A 745 8.06 43.02 68.26
CA LYS A 745 9.26 43.52 67.63
C LYS A 745 9.86 42.47 66.71
N ASN A 746 10.35 42.90 65.52
CA ASN A 746 11.12 42.06 64.62
C ASN A 746 12.49 41.74 65.22
N PHE A 747 13.08 40.60 64.81
CA PHE A 747 14.40 40.18 65.21
C PHE A 747 15.16 39.48 64.09
N ASN A 748 16.45 39.45 64.20
CA ASN A 748 17.36 38.72 63.29
C ASN A 748 18.28 37.85 64.13
N MET A 749 18.48 36.62 63.71
CA MET A 749 19.42 35.70 64.34
C MET A 749 20.50 35.30 63.31
N PHE A 750 21.73 35.39 63.73
CA PHE A 750 22.91 35.03 62.95
C PHE A 750 23.70 33.94 63.68
N ALA A 751 24.66 33.31 63.04
CA ALA A 751 25.52 32.29 63.65
C ALA A 751 26.25 32.75 64.93
N ASN A 752 26.50 34.04 65.01
CA ASN A 752 27.28 34.68 66.09
C ASN A 752 26.45 35.59 67.04
N GLY A 753 25.12 35.53 66.95
CA GLY A 753 24.27 36.30 67.84
C GLY A 753 22.91 36.69 67.29
N THR A 754 22.13 37.45 68.05
CA THR A 754 20.78 37.91 67.74
C THR A 754 20.70 39.45 67.79
N THR A 755 19.96 40.06 66.87
CA THR A 755 19.61 41.49 66.93
C THR A 755 18.08 41.65 66.96
N LEU A 756 17.59 42.63 67.73
CA LEU A 756 16.20 43.05 67.80
C LEU A 756 16.04 44.41 67.16
N ASP A 757 15.01 44.56 66.28
CA ASP A 757 14.66 45.86 65.73
C ASP A 757 13.70 46.62 66.68
N GLY A 758 14.06 47.79 67.09
CA GLY A 758 13.23 48.71 67.86
C GLY A 758 13.96 49.41 69.05
N SER A 759 13.47 50.55 69.46
CA SER A 759 13.93 51.21 70.66
C SER A 759 13.55 50.41 71.90
N ILE A 760 14.48 50.17 72.78
CA ILE A 760 14.30 49.67 74.12
C ILE A 760 13.54 50.71 74.92
#